data_ca952da5b446897c5b145fa97c3abbd5
#
_entry.id   ca952da5b446897c5b145fa97c3abbd5
#
_cell.length_a   1.000
_cell.length_b   1.000
_cell.length_c   1.000
_cell.angle_alpha   90.00
_cell.angle_beta   90.00
_cell.angle_gamma   90.00
#
_symmetry.space_group_name_H-M   'P 1'
#
loop_
_entity.id
_entity.type
_entity.pdbx_description
1 polymer ?
#
loop_
_entity_poly.entity_id
_entity_poly.type
_entity_poly.pdbx_seq_one_letter_code
_entity_poly.pdbx_strand_id
1 'polypeptide(L)'
;MSVSGVWDLIDLVPVRCRWIERLRRCGKTLLRRHKRLLRRIKKMYLHSWRSEELSMLVGAKVTDATPLVIACRNGHYDVAEYLIKRCKADIEQPGSVTFDGETIEDAPPLWCAAAAGHLPLVRLLVRAGANVNSRTFTHSTPLRAACFDGHFEIVKFLVENGADIEKPNRHGHTCLMIACYKGHIHIAKYLLSLNADVNRKSVKGNTALHDCAESGSLHILKMLLDHGATMDVDSYGMTPLLAASLTGHTHIVEHLTNADLGLVTRQQRIDALELLGATYVDKRRDMVGALALWKRAMDYRFPADGSEPIPKPKDIPRIEAYDYAVEPTNSQQLEELLADPDAIRMQALVIRERILGPAHPDTSYYVRYRGAVYADAGRFARCRQLWHHALDMQRAVLPPLSPLTQSSLYSFAELFSYMLAERARPPLRGRIVPPVTFEDIEPVFTKALSQIHMGLDLLKLDFGFMYGRKHTMTTLHKFLEISLHLAALMARLLEEPECTEDVSRKIHKAVYSLVELDIKVLRRSMLHIACSDEGARGRSAGLVVGAAGGGAVGAAGAWAGAGRDGGDAPCAALVALMLRLGAEPNARNLVDGNTPLHLVCKLNPCPAEVVRSLLNHGAHIDTVNFKGETPEEILKSTRQNLSSIVNPLKYTTLKCLAARTVKNYRLPYAHVVPQCLHATINTH
;
A
#
# COMPACT_ATOMS: atom_id res chain seq x y z
N MET A 1 28.78 17.37 -25.94
CA MET A 1 27.48 17.25 -26.64
C MET A 1 26.40 17.08 -25.57
N SER A 2 25.43 17.98 -25.54
CA SER A 2 24.39 18.02 -24.49
C SER A 2 23.37 16.94 -24.72
N VAL A 3 22.75 16.46 -23.61
CA VAL A 3 21.71 15.39 -23.57
C VAL A 3 20.50 15.70 -24.47
N SER A 4 20.28 16.97 -24.88
CA SER A 4 19.23 17.41 -25.82
C SER A 4 19.41 16.86 -27.23
N GLY A 5 20.63 16.64 -27.72
CA GLY A 5 20.90 16.16 -29.08
C GLY A 5 20.55 14.67 -29.31
N VAL A 6 20.30 13.89 -28.23
CA VAL A 6 19.89 12.47 -28.33
C VAL A 6 18.38 12.35 -28.57
N TRP A 7 17.59 13.30 -28.09
CA TRP A 7 16.13 13.30 -28.27
C TRP A 7 15.69 13.72 -29.67
N ASP A 8 16.45 14.60 -30.34
CA ASP A 8 16.17 15.04 -31.72
C ASP A 8 16.37 13.91 -32.75
N LEU A 9 17.19 12.90 -32.41
CA LEU A 9 17.36 11.69 -33.23
C LEU A 9 16.21 10.67 -33.07
N ILE A 10 15.45 10.76 -31.99
CA ILE A 10 14.28 9.88 -31.70
C ILE A 10 13.05 10.39 -32.48
N ASP A 11 12.89 11.68 -32.67
CA ASP A 11 11.76 12.27 -33.42
C ASP A 11 11.84 12.05 -34.93
N LEU A 12 13.01 11.74 -35.48
CA LEU A 12 13.18 11.34 -36.88
C LEU A 12 12.79 9.87 -37.17
N VAL A 13 12.22 9.14 -36.18
CA VAL A 13 11.89 7.71 -36.30
C VAL A 13 10.39 7.37 -35.97
N PRO A 14 9.41 8.13 -36.52
CA PRO A 14 7.99 7.81 -36.24
C PRO A 14 7.52 6.45 -36.83
N VAL A 15 8.22 5.91 -37.82
CA VAL A 15 7.89 4.63 -38.46
C VAL A 15 8.56 3.45 -37.77
N ARG A 16 9.63 3.68 -37.00
CA ARG A 16 10.50 2.64 -36.41
C ARG A 16 10.06 2.24 -35.00
N CYS A 17 9.48 3.11 -34.19
CA CYS A 17 8.93 2.80 -32.87
C CYS A 17 7.62 1.99 -32.90
N ARG A 18 6.84 2.04 -33.99
CA ARG A 18 5.64 1.18 -34.17
C ARG A 18 5.95 -0.33 -34.14
N TRP A 19 7.20 -0.71 -34.31
CA TRP A 19 7.62 -2.10 -34.24
C TRP A 19 7.67 -2.61 -32.80
N ILE A 20 8.17 -1.81 -31.87
CA ILE A 20 8.22 -2.13 -30.42
C ILE A 20 6.80 -2.12 -29.83
N GLU A 21 5.96 -1.17 -30.24
CA GLU A 21 4.52 -1.17 -29.86
C GLU A 21 3.74 -2.36 -30.40
N ARG A 22 4.10 -2.89 -31.57
CA ARG A 22 3.49 -4.11 -32.11
C ARG A 22 3.90 -5.39 -31.37
N LEU A 23 5.13 -5.46 -30.83
CA LEU A 23 5.54 -6.55 -29.93
C LEU A 23 4.67 -6.56 -28.65
N ARG A 24 4.26 -5.38 -28.18
CA ARG A 24 3.42 -5.20 -26.99
C ARG A 24 1.98 -5.70 -27.17
N ARG A 25 1.41 -5.65 -28.40
CA ARG A 25 0.00 -6.02 -28.69
C ARG A 25 -0.20 -7.45 -29.13
N CYS A 26 0.86 -8.22 -29.33
CA CYS A 26 0.77 -9.58 -29.90
C CYS A 26 0.58 -10.64 -28.84
N GLY A 27 -0.66 -10.78 -28.35
CA GLY A 27 -1.14 -12.01 -27.75
C GLY A 27 -1.24 -13.16 -28.77
N LYS A 28 -1.21 -14.36 -28.30
CA LYS A 28 -1.13 -15.74 -28.85
C LYS A 28 -1.45 -16.04 -30.35
N THR A 29 -1.95 -15.13 -31.17
CA THR A 29 -2.47 -15.42 -32.54
C THR A 29 -1.50 -15.10 -33.69
N LEU A 30 -0.27 -14.67 -33.45
CA LEU A 30 0.60 -14.09 -34.49
C LEU A 30 1.91 -14.83 -34.79
N LEU A 31 2.13 -16.05 -34.29
CA LEU A 31 3.39 -16.79 -34.49
C LEU A 31 3.79 -16.96 -35.98
N ARG A 32 2.82 -17.18 -36.88
CA ARG A 32 3.08 -17.30 -38.33
C ARG A 32 3.37 -15.98 -39.04
N ARG A 33 2.77 -14.88 -38.60
CA ARG A 33 3.03 -13.53 -39.12
C ARG A 33 4.39 -12.98 -38.64
N HIS A 34 4.85 -13.35 -37.43
CA HIS A 34 6.15 -12.95 -36.87
C HIS A 34 7.33 -13.50 -37.66
N LYS A 35 7.30 -14.80 -38.07
CA LYS A 35 8.35 -15.37 -38.90
C LYS A 35 8.50 -14.66 -40.26
N ARG A 36 7.41 -14.20 -40.83
CA ARG A 36 7.43 -13.40 -42.08
C ARG A 36 7.91 -11.97 -41.85
N LEU A 37 7.55 -11.37 -40.72
CA LEU A 37 7.98 -10.02 -40.35
C LEU A 37 9.49 -9.98 -40.07
N LEU A 38 10.01 -10.95 -39.28
CA LEU A 38 11.44 -11.10 -39.02
C LEU A 38 12.26 -11.33 -40.31
N ARG A 39 11.73 -12.12 -41.25
CA ARG A 39 12.41 -12.30 -42.57
C ARG A 39 12.39 -11.00 -43.40
N ARG A 40 11.32 -10.19 -43.35
CA ARG A 40 11.24 -8.89 -44.05
C ARG A 40 12.16 -7.85 -43.40
N ILE A 41 12.23 -7.81 -42.09
CA ILE A 41 13.15 -6.94 -41.35
C ILE A 41 14.61 -7.32 -41.65
N LYS A 42 14.91 -8.62 -41.67
CA LYS A 42 16.21 -9.16 -42.06
C LYS A 42 16.65 -8.72 -43.47
N LYS A 43 15.71 -8.60 -44.39
CA LYS A 43 16.01 -8.24 -45.79
C LYS A 43 16.06 -6.72 -46.04
N MET A 44 15.36 -5.90 -45.24
CA MET A 44 15.22 -4.47 -45.51
C MET A 44 16.16 -3.56 -44.73
N TYR A 45 16.65 -3.94 -43.53
CA TYR A 45 17.22 -2.98 -42.59
C TYR A 45 18.62 -3.30 -42.05
N LEU A 46 19.12 -4.54 -42.16
CA LEU A 46 20.35 -4.94 -41.47
C LEU A 46 21.66 -4.66 -42.23
N HIS A 47 21.58 -4.34 -43.53
CA HIS A 47 22.77 -3.99 -44.32
C HIS A 47 23.20 -2.51 -44.24
N SER A 48 22.36 -1.65 -43.60
CA SER A 48 22.61 -0.18 -43.59
C SER A 48 22.92 0.42 -42.20
N TRP A 49 22.93 -0.37 -41.12
CA TRP A 49 23.14 0.18 -39.77
C TRP A 49 24.56 -0.06 -39.28
N ARG A 50 25.18 0.98 -38.69
CA ARG A 50 26.46 0.83 -37.97
C ARG A 50 26.22 0.00 -36.72
N SER A 51 27.23 -0.78 -36.31
CA SER A 51 27.18 -1.67 -35.14
C SER A 51 26.76 -0.93 -33.85
N GLU A 52 27.17 0.31 -33.70
CA GLU A 52 26.87 1.17 -32.54
C GLU A 52 25.38 1.59 -32.49
N GLU A 53 24.80 1.95 -33.64
CA GLU A 53 23.38 2.34 -33.73
C GLU A 53 22.46 1.15 -33.41
N LEU A 54 22.84 -0.03 -33.84
CA LEU A 54 22.12 -1.27 -33.56
C LEU A 54 22.17 -1.62 -32.07
N SER A 55 23.33 -1.47 -31.43
CA SER A 55 23.53 -1.68 -29.99
C SER A 55 22.68 -0.70 -29.17
N MET A 56 22.66 0.59 -29.53
CA MET A 56 21.83 1.60 -28.86
C MET A 56 20.33 1.30 -28.98
N LEU A 57 19.87 0.86 -30.15
CA LEU A 57 18.47 0.54 -30.40
C LEU A 57 18.01 -0.69 -29.61
N VAL A 58 18.87 -1.70 -29.51
CA VAL A 58 18.60 -2.97 -28.81
C VAL A 58 18.68 -2.80 -27.31
N GLY A 59 19.50 -1.86 -26.81
CA GLY A 59 19.58 -1.48 -25.40
C GLY A 59 18.54 -0.46 -24.95
N ALA A 60 17.79 0.14 -25.88
CA ALA A 60 16.77 1.13 -25.54
C ALA A 60 15.61 0.53 -24.74
N LYS A 61 15.32 1.13 -23.60
CA LYS A 61 14.18 0.72 -22.74
C LYS A 61 12.89 1.36 -23.23
N VAL A 62 11.87 0.55 -23.48
CA VAL A 62 10.51 1.00 -23.75
C VAL A 62 9.64 0.56 -22.57
N THR A 63 9.02 1.51 -21.89
CA THR A 63 8.31 1.22 -20.62
C THR A 63 9.22 0.51 -19.61
N ASP A 64 10.46 1.00 -19.47
CA ASP A 64 11.52 0.51 -18.58
C ASP A 64 12.02 -0.92 -18.84
N ALA A 65 11.64 -1.58 -19.94
CA ALA A 65 12.12 -2.90 -20.34
C ALA A 65 12.85 -2.91 -21.68
N THR A 66 13.92 -3.71 -21.81
CA THR A 66 14.61 -3.93 -23.08
C THR A 66 13.86 -4.92 -23.97
N PRO A 67 14.06 -4.90 -25.30
CA PRO A 67 13.47 -5.89 -26.21
C PRO A 67 13.80 -7.35 -25.82
N LEU A 68 15.00 -7.60 -25.28
CA LEU A 68 15.39 -8.95 -24.83
C LEU A 68 14.61 -9.38 -23.58
N VAL A 69 14.43 -8.49 -22.60
CA VAL A 69 13.61 -8.74 -21.40
C VAL A 69 12.18 -9.08 -21.79
N ILE A 70 11.58 -8.31 -22.70
CA ILE A 70 10.21 -8.56 -23.20
C ILE A 70 10.12 -9.90 -23.94
N ALA A 71 11.11 -10.22 -24.79
CA ALA A 71 11.16 -11.49 -25.52
C ALA A 71 11.26 -12.68 -24.57
N CYS A 72 12.09 -12.57 -23.53
CA CYS A 72 12.28 -13.61 -22.50
C CYS A 72 11.02 -13.81 -21.67
N ARG A 73 10.36 -12.71 -21.22
CA ARG A 73 9.09 -12.80 -20.49
C ARG A 73 7.98 -13.50 -21.29
N ASN A 74 7.91 -13.21 -22.60
CA ASN A 74 6.82 -13.68 -23.45
C ASN A 74 7.12 -15.01 -24.20
N GLY A 75 8.28 -15.63 -23.95
CA GLY A 75 8.62 -16.92 -24.55
C GLY A 75 9.02 -16.86 -26.03
N HIS A 76 9.44 -15.71 -26.54
CA HIS A 76 9.78 -15.52 -27.96
C HIS A 76 11.21 -15.96 -28.26
N TYR A 77 11.45 -17.27 -28.35
CA TYR A 77 12.78 -17.86 -28.55
C TYR A 77 13.49 -17.31 -29.80
N ASP A 78 12.85 -17.35 -30.97
CA ASP A 78 13.45 -16.89 -32.24
C ASP A 78 13.91 -15.41 -32.17
N VAL A 79 13.13 -14.57 -31.41
CA VAL A 79 13.44 -13.15 -31.23
C VAL A 79 14.63 -12.98 -30.29
N ALA A 80 14.61 -13.67 -29.15
CA ALA A 80 15.70 -13.61 -28.18
C ALA A 80 17.02 -14.13 -28.77
N GLU A 81 16.98 -15.27 -29.50
CA GLU A 81 18.15 -15.81 -30.20
C GLU A 81 18.72 -14.82 -31.20
N TYR A 82 17.87 -14.16 -31.98
CA TYR A 82 18.29 -13.14 -32.94
C TYR A 82 18.93 -11.94 -32.24
N LEU A 83 18.30 -11.42 -31.20
CA LEU A 83 18.82 -10.30 -30.41
C LEU A 83 20.21 -10.62 -29.83
N ILE A 84 20.38 -11.82 -29.27
CA ILE A 84 21.65 -12.25 -28.67
C ILE A 84 22.73 -12.50 -29.75
N LYS A 85 22.43 -13.35 -30.74
CA LYS A 85 23.45 -13.81 -31.70
C LYS A 85 23.81 -12.80 -32.77
N ARG A 86 22.82 -12.00 -33.25
CA ARG A 86 22.99 -11.07 -34.37
C ARG A 86 23.11 -9.60 -33.96
N CYS A 87 22.29 -9.17 -32.99
CA CYS A 87 22.28 -7.80 -32.54
C CYS A 87 23.22 -7.54 -31.35
N LYS A 88 23.85 -8.59 -30.79
CA LYS A 88 24.73 -8.48 -29.63
C LYS A 88 24.08 -7.78 -28.44
N ALA A 89 22.79 -8.05 -28.22
CA ALA A 89 22.07 -7.51 -27.07
C ALA A 89 22.79 -7.86 -25.77
N ASP A 90 22.86 -6.92 -24.85
CA ASP A 90 23.37 -7.18 -23.51
C ASP A 90 22.41 -8.12 -22.76
N ILE A 91 22.92 -9.32 -22.44
CA ILE A 91 22.16 -10.39 -21.80
C ILE A 91 21.93 -10.14 -20.31
N GLU A 92 22.65 -9.20 -19.71
CA GLU A 92 22.54 -8.83 -18.29
C GLU A 92 21.72 -7.53 -18.08
N GLN A 93 21.43 -6.79 -19.14
CA GLN A 93 20.71 -5.51 -19.01
C GLN A 93 19.30 -5.73 -18.46
N PRO A 94 19.00 -5.25 -17.21
CA PRO A 94 17.72 -5.49 -16.58
C PRO A 94 16.64 -4.54 -17.08
N GLY A 95 15.38 -4.94 -16.83
CA GLY A 95 14.22 -4.10 -17.10
C GLY A 95 13.12 -4.31 -16.07
N SER A 96 12.10 -3.43 -16.10
CA SER A 96 10.90 -3.58 -15.28
C SER A 96 9.85 -4.41 -16.03
N VAL A 97 9.30 -5.41 -15.38
CA VAL A 97 8.29 -6.31 -15.95
C VAL A 97 7.12 -6.51 -14.99
N THR A 98 5.94 -6.77 -15.52
CA THR A 98 4.75 -7.05 -14.69
C THR A 98 4.40 -8.53 -14.75
N PHE A 99 4.33 -9.20 -13.60
CA PHE A 99 3.81 -10.56 -13.43
C PHE A 99 2.65 -10.49 -12.42
N ASP A 100 1.52 -11.11 -12.74
CA ASP A 100 0.31 -11.19 -11.90
C ASP A 100 -0.14 -9.86 -11.29
N GLY A 101 0.07 -8.76 -12.03
CA GLY A 101 -0.28 -7.40 -11.58
C GLY A 101 0.80 -6.69 -10.77
N GLU A 102 1.86 -7.37 -10.35
CA GLU A 102 2.99 -6.78 -9.65
C GLU A 102 4.10 -6.38 -10.62
N THR A 103 4.69 -5.20 -10.41
CA THR A 103 5.84 -4.73 -11.18
C THR A 103 7.14 -5.13 -10.49
N ILE A 104 7.93 -5.91 -11.21
CA ILE A 104 9.27 -6.35 -10.77
C ILE A 104 10.30 -5.46 -11.43
N GLU A 105 11.03 -4.70 -10.61
CA GLU A 105 12.09 -3.80 -11.05
C GLU A 105 13.44 -4.54 -11.18
N ASP A 106 14.28 -4.05 -12.09
CA ASP A 106 15.63 -4.58 -12.35
C ASP A 106 15.66 -6.09 -12.65
N ALA A 107 14.65 -6.59 -13.36
CA ALA A 107 14.55 -8.00 -13.72
C ALA A 107 15.48 -8.32 -14.91
N PRO A 108 16.53 -9.19 -14.72
CA PRO A 108 17.39 -9.63 -15.82
C PRO A 108 16.64 -10.55 -16.80
N PRO A 109 17.05 -10.62 -18.08
CA PRO A 109 16.43 -11.52 -19.07
C PRO A 109 16.32 -12.98 -18.61
N LEU A 110 17.35 -13.51 -17.93
CA LEU A 110 17.36 -14.88 -17.40
C LEU A 110 16.30 -15.07 -16.30
N TRP A 111 16.15 -14.10 -15.40
CA TRP A 111 15.10 -14.11 -14.38
C TRP A 111 13.71 -14.14 -15.02
N CYS A 112 13.47 -13.29 -16.04
CA CYS A 112 12.17 -13.24 -16.74
C CYS A 112 11.84 -14.56 -17.44
N ALA A 113 12.81 -15.20 -18.08
CA ALA A 113 12.63 -16.50 -18.74
C ALA A 113 12.36 -17.61 -17.72
N ALA A 114 13.02 -17.58 -16.57
CA ALA A 114 12.85 -18.55 -15.49
C ALA A 114 11.48 -18.41 -14.79
N ALA A 115 11.06 -17.19 -14.47
CA ALA A 115 9.76 -16.89 -13.89
C ALA A 115 8.61 -17.29 -14.83
N ALA A 116 8.76 -17.04 -16.15
CA ALA A 116 7.74 -17.39 -17.14
C ALA A 116 7.75 -18.87 -17.59
N GLY A 117 8.66 -19.70 -17.06
CA GLY A 117 8.68 -21.14 -17.37
C GLY A 117 9.28 -21.51 -18.74
N HIS A 118 10.06 -20.63 -19.35
CA HIS A 118 10.58 -20.84 -20.71
C HIS A 118 11.96 -21.52 -20.72
N LEU A 119 12.01 -22.83 -20.41
CA LEU A 119 13.25 -23.61 -20.36
C LEU A 119 14.15 -23.45 -21.60
N PRO A 120 13.65 -23.45 -22.87
CA PRO A 120 14.50 -23.23 -24.04
C PRO A 120 15.22 -21.88 -24.01
N LEU A 121 14.57 -20.81 -23.52
CA LEU A 121 15.19 -19.49 -23.37
C LEU A 121 16.19 -19.46 -22.22
N VAL A 122 15.88 -20.11 -21.09
CA VAL A 122 16.84 -20.27 -19.98
C VAL A 122 18.12 -20.95 -20.49
N ARG A 123 18.01 -22.05 -21.24
CA ARG A 123 19.14 -22.73 -21.84
C ARG A 123 19.92 -21.86 -22.84
N LEU A 124 19.21 -21.06 -23.64
CA LEU A 124 19.84 -20.14 -24.59
C LEU A 124 20.68 -19.08 -23.87
N LEU A 125 20.10 -18.43 -22.82
CA LEU A 125 20.74 -17.38 -22.06
C LEU A 125 21.95 -17.91 -21.28
N VAL A 126 21.84 -19.04 -20.58
CA VAL A 126 22.96 -19.65 -19.84
C VAL A 126 24.07 -20.03 -20.78
N ARG A 127 23.79 -20.62 -21.95
CA ARG A 127 24.82 -20.92 -22.99
C ARG A 127 25.44 -19.64 -23.58
N ALA A 128 24.74 -18.53 -23.57
CA ALA A 128 25.28 -17.24 -23.99
C ALA A 128 26.16 -16.58 -22.91
N GLY A 129 26.25 -17.17 -21.71
CA GLY A 129 27.06 -16.69 -20.61
C GLY A 129 26.27 -15.83 -19.58
N ALA A 130 24.96 -15.93 -19.55
CA ALA A 130 24.16 -15.21 -18.54
C ALA A 130 24.51 -15.69 -17.12
N ASN A 131 24.61 -14.74 -16.19
CA ASN A 131 24.88 -15.02 -14.79
C ASN A 131 23.66 -15.68 -14.14
N VAL A 132 23.78 -16.98 -13.82
CA VAL A 132 22.69 -17.77 -13.20
C VAL A 132 22.27 -17.25 -11.82
N ASN A 133 23.10 -16.43 -11.19
CA ASN A 133 22.90 -15.82 -9.89
C ASN A 133 22.59 -14.30 -9.96
N SER A 134 22.22 -13.78 -11.14
CA SER A 134 21.77 -12.39 -11.31
C SER A 134 20.54 -12.10 -10.45
N ARG A 135 20.30 -10.84 -10.10
CA ARG A 135 19.27 -10.45 -9.12
C ARG A 135 18.40 -9.33 -9.61
N THR A 136 17.12 -9.36 -9.23
CA THR A 136 16.19 -8.22 -9.33
C THR A 136 16.48 -7.19 -8.24
N PHE A 137 15.76 -6.07 -8.27
CA PHE A 137 15.81 -5.05 -7.21
C PHE A 137 15.51 -5.62 -5.81
N THR A 138 14.63 -6.61 -5.71
CA THR A 138 14.32 -7.32 -4.46
C THR A 138 15.29 -8.44 -4.14
N HIS A 139 16.42 -8.53 -4.85
CA HIS A 139 17.43 -9.58 -4.75
C HIS A 139 16.92 -11.01 -5.08
N SER A 140 15.81 -11.13 -5.82
CA SER A 140 15.31 -12.42 -6.28
C SER A 140 16.19 -12.97 -7.41
N THR A 141 16.63 -14.23 -7.30
CA THR A 141 17.42 -14.91 -8.33
C THR A 141 16.53 -15.64 -9.34
N PRO A 142 17.01 -16.00 -10.55
CA PRO A 142 16.29 -16.83 -11.52
C PRO A 142 15.83 -18.16 -10.91
N LEU A 143 16.70 -18.80 -10.09
CA LEU A 143 16.36 -20.04 -9.39
C LEU A 143 15.16 -19.84 -8.45
N ARG A 144 15.17 -18.75 -7.66
CA ARG A 144 14.07 -18.44 -6.75
C ARG A 144 12.75 -18.17 -7.49
N ALA A 145 12.80 -17.48 -8.65
CA ALA A 145 11.63 -17.27 -9.48
C ALA A 145 11.07 -18.61 -10.00
N ALA A 146 11.92 -19.50 -10.50
CA ALA A 146 11.48 -20.82 -10.94
C ALA A 146 10.90 -21.67 -9.80
N CYS A 147 11.41 -21.52 -8.56
CA CYS A 147 10.84 -22.18 -7.37
C CYS A 147 9.49 -21.61 -6.99
N PHE A 148 9.26 -20.30 -7.19
CA PHE A 148 7.98 -19.63 -6.89
C PHE A 148 6.85 -20.15 -7.79
N ASP A 149 7.14 -20.30 -9.11
CA ASP A 149 6.14 -20.69 -10.11
C ASP A 149 6.10 -22.21 -10.36
N GLY A 150 6.94 -22.98 -9.67
CA GLY A 150 6.91 -24.45 -9.72
C GLY A 150 7.59 -25.07 -10.94
N HIS A 151 8.50 -24.38 -11.62
CA HIS A 151 9.14 -24.84 -12.84
C HIS A 151 10.31 -25.79 -12.55
N PHE A 152 10.01 -27.02 -12.17
CA PHE A 152 10.99 -28.01 -11.69
C PHE A 152 12.16 -28.24 -12.64
N GLU A 153 11.91 -28.42 -13.95
CA GLU A 153 12.96 -28.63 -14.93
C GLU A 153 13.91 -27.43 -15.08
N ILE A 154 13.41 -26.21 -14.88
CA ILE A 154 14.25 -25.00 -14.86
C ILE A 154 15.07 -24.96 -13.56
N VAL A 155 14.46 -25.29 -12.41
CA VAL A 155 15.16 -25.38 -11.13
C VAL A 155 16.34 -26.33 -11.25
N LYS A 156 16.12 -27.56 -11.75
CA LYS A 156 17.13 -28.56 -11.95
C LYS A 156 18.25 -28.06 -12.86
N PHE A 157 17.88 -27.50 -14.02
CA PHE A 157 18.85 -26.98 -14.98
C PHE A 157 19.71 -25.84 -14.41
N LEU A 158 19.10 -24.89 -13.68
CA LEU A 158 19.84 -23.77 -13.08
C LEU A 158 20.82 -24.25 -11.99
N VAL A 159 20.41 -25.21 -11.14
CA VAL A 159 21.28 -25.81 -10.12
C VAL A 159 22.47 -26.56 -10.76
N GLU A 160 22.22 -27.34 -11.82
CA GLU A 160 23.28 -28.03 -12.58
C GLU A 160 24.29 -27.06 -13.23
N ASN A 161 23.89 -25.79 -13.45
CA ASN A 161 24.74 -24.73 -13.98
C ASN A 161 25.27 -23.77 -12.91
N GLY A 162 25.26 -24.15 -11.63
CA GLY A 162 25.89 -23.42 -10.54
C GLY A 162 25.03 -22.32 -9.93
N ALA A 163 23.70 -22.42 -10.00
CA ALA A 163 22.81 -21.53 -9.24
C ALA A 163 22.92 -21.87 -7.74
N ASP A 164 23.07 -20.82 -6.94
CA ASP A 164 23.19 -20.92 -5.49
C ASP A 164 21.80 -21.09 -4.86
N ILE A 165 21.55 -22.26 -4.25
CA ILE A 165 20.26 -22.62 -3.63
C ILE A 165 19.99 -21.84 -2.33
N GLU A 166 21.06 -21.37 -1.66
CA GLU A 166 20.98 -20.67 -0.38
C GLU A 166 20.88 -19.15 -0.52
N LYS A 167 20.96 -18.62 -1.73
CA LYS A 167 20.94 -17.18 -1.95
C LYS A 167 19.58 -16.56 -1.66
N PRO A 168 19.44 -15.78 -0.55
CA PRO A 168 18.15 -15.25 -0.17
C PRO A 168 17.80 -13.98 -0.95
N ASN A 169 16.51 -13.64 -0.96
CA ASN A 169 16.07 -12.31 -1.38
C ASN A 169 16.32 -11.26 -0.27
N ARG A 170 15.91 -9.99 -0.51
CA ARG A 170 16.01 -8.89 0.46
C ARG A 170 15.38 -9.21 1.82
N HIS A 171 14.34 -10.03 1.85
CA HIS A 171 13.63 -10.43 3.06
C HIS A 171 14.22 -11.68 3.74
N GLY A 172 15.33 -12.19 3.24
CA GLY A 172 15.94 -13.38 3.77
C GLY A 172 15.30 -14.71 3.34
N HIS A 173 14.33 -14.71 2.41
CA HIS A 173 13.66 -15.93 1.97
C HIS A 173 14.51 -16.70 0.96
N THR A 174 14.79 -17.98 1.23
CA THR A 174 15.52 -18.91 0.37
C THR A 174 14.61 -19.57 -0.68
N CYS A 175 15.25 -20.34 -1.58
CA CYS A 175 14.53 -21.16 -2.56
C CYS A 175 13.68 -22.26 -1.90
N LEU A 176 14.17 -22.86 -0.81
CA LEU A 176 13.42 -23.87 -0.04
C LEU A 176 12.17 -23.25 0.60
N MET A 177 12.31 -22.12 1.29
CA MET A 177 11.19 -21.40 1.91
C MET A 177 10.06 -21.13 0.91
N ILE A 178 10.41 -20.59 -0.27
CA ILE A 178 9.39 -20.26 -1.26
C ILE A 178 8.73 -21.49 -1.88
N ALA A 179 9.49 -22.58 -2.11
CA ALA A 179 8.94 -23.85 -2.58
C ALA A 179 7.95 -24.45 -1.55
N CYS A 180 8.26 -24.30 -0.25
CA CYS A 180 7.42 -24.70 0.86
C CYS A 180 6.13 -23.87 0.92
N TYR A 181 6.25 -22.55 0.85
CA TYR A 181 5.10 -21.63 0.84
C TYR A 181 4.14 -21.90 -0.33
N LYS A 182 4.67 -22.18 -1.51
CA LYS A 182 3.87 -22.50 -2.70
C LYS A 182 3.40 -23.96 -2.78
N GLY A 183 3.89 -24.82 -1.90
CA GLY A 183 3.50 -26.25 -1.87
C GLY A 183 4.11 -27.09 -2.99
N HIS A 184 5.25 -26.68 -3.55
CA HIS A 184 5.92 -27.41 -4.65
C HIS A 184 6.75 -28.58 -4.13
N ILE A 185 6.10 -29.72 -3.89
CA ILE A 185 6.67 -30.94 -3.26
C ILE A 185 7.95 -31.42 -3.98
N HIS A 186 7.93 -31.51 -5.31
CA HIS A 186 9.08 -32.01 -6.07
C HIS A 186 10.30 -31.09 -5.97
N ILE A 187 10.08 -29.78 -5.95
CA ILE A 187 11.15 -28.78 -5.79
C ILE A 187 11.70 -28.84 -4.35
N ALA A 188 10.83 -28.86 -3.35
CA ALA A 188 11.25 -28.97 -1.95
C ALA A 188 12.08 -30.25 -1.73
N LYS A 189 11.61 -31.40 -2.21
CA LYS A 189 12.33 -32.67 -2.13
C LYS A 189 13.69 -32.60 -2.81
N TYR A 190 13.78 -31.99 -3.99
CA TYR A 190 15.03 -31.84 -4.72
C TYR A 190 16.03 -30.94 -3.97
N LEU A 191 15.58 -29.79 -3.46
CA LEU A 191 16.42 -28.89 -2.68
C LEU A 191 16.92 -29.54 -1.38
N LEU A 192 16.06 -30.31 -0.68
CA LEU A 192 16.45 -31.08 0.50
C LEU A 192 17.51 -32.17 0.16
N SER A 193 17.38 -32.82 -0.99
CA SER A 193 18.40 -33.81 -1.44
C SER A 193 19.76 -33.16 -1.74
N LEU A 194 19.83 -31.86 -1.92
CA LEU A 194 21.03 -31.04 -2.07
C LEU A 194 21.52 -30.44 -0.73
N ASN A 195 20.98 -30.91 0.40
CA ASN A 195 21.28 -30.42 1.75
C ASN A 195 20.98 -28.91 1.95
N ALA A 196 19.87 -28.40 1.38
CA ALA A 196 19.41 -27.06 1.67
C ALA A 196 19.15 -26.89 3.19
N ASP A 197 19.57 -25.74 3.75
CA ASP A 197 19.41 -25.45 5.18
C ASP A 197 17.93 -25.27 5.56
N VAL A 198 17.39 -26.27 6.28
CA VAL A 198 15.99 -26.34 6.69
C VAL A 198 15.63 -25.32 7.79
N ASN A 199 16.63 -24.92 8.61
CA ASN A 199 16.44 -24.03 9.76
C ASN A 199 16.87 -22.60 9.51
N ARG A 200 17.21 -22.27 8.27
CA ARG A 200 17.55 -20.88 7.91
C ARG A 200 16.37 -19.95 8.22
N LYS A 201 16.69 -18.81 8.82
CA LYS A 201 15.70 -17.80 9.21
C LYS A 201 15.65 -16.65 8.21
N SER A 202 14.44 -16.22 7.88
CA SER A 202 14.20 -14.97 7.16
C SER A 202 14.49 -13.76 8.05
N VAL A 203 14.44 -12.54 7.50
CA VAL A 203 14.59 -11.29 8.29
C VAL A 203 13.56 -11.20 9.42
N LYS A 204 12.38 -11.79 9.24
CA LYS A 204 11.33 -11.87 10.26
C LYS A 204 11.46 -13.10 11.16
N GLY A 205 12.49 -13.90 11.03
CA GLY A 205 12.68 -15.11 11.82
C GLY A 205 11.93 -16.35 11.31
N ASN A 206 11.13 -16.27 10.25
CA ASN A 206 10.40 -17.41 9.68
C ASN A 206 11.39 -18.42 9.09
N THR A 207 11.08 -19.71 9.26
CA THR A 207 11.77 -20.84 8.63
C THR A 207 10.89 -21.50 7.57
N ALA A 208 11.45 -22.41 6.78
CA ALA A 208 10.69 -23.22 5.82
C ALA A 208 9.50 -23.98 6.47
N LEU A 209 9.63 -24.32 7.76
CA LEU A 209 8.56 -25.00 8.51
C LEU A 209 7.38 -24.06 8.79
N HIS A 210 7.62 -22.77 9.06
CA HIS A 210 6.56 -21.76 9.15
C HIS A 210 5.82 -21.59 7.82
N ASP A 211 6.56 -21.50 6.71
CA ASP A 211 5.98 -21.33 5.37
C ASP A 211 5.10 -22.54 4.98
N CYS A 212 5.52 -23.78 5.32
CA CYS A 212 4.69 -24.96 5.14
C CYS A 212 3.43 -24.95 6.00
N ALA A 213 3.56 -24.54 7.25
CA ALA A 213 2.46 -24.48 8.20
C ALA A 213 1.41 -23.44 7.76
N GLU A 214 1.86 -22.30 7.23
CA GLU A 214 1.01 -21.24 6.70
C GLU A 214 0.31 -21.65 5.39
N SER A 215 1.00 -22.38 4.50
CA SER A 215 0.45 -22.83 3.21
C SER A 215 -0.43 -24.08 3.31
N GLY A 216 -0.38 -24.81 4.42
CA GLY A 216 -1.13 -26.06 4.60
C GLY A 216 -0.46 -27.30 3.98
N SER A 217 0.82 -27.26 3.66
CA SER A 217 1.53 -28.32 2.94
C SER A 217 2.05 -29.44 3.86
N LEU A 218 1.16 -30.30 4.38
CA LEU A 218 1.51 -31.36 5.34
C LEU A 218 2.62 -32.30 4.85
N HIS A 219 2.63 -32.66 3.57
CA HIS A 219 3.66 -33.56 3.03
C HIS A 219 5.05 -32.94 3.08
N ILE A 220 5.16 -31.66 2.75
CA ILE A 220 6.44 -30.95 2.80
C ILE A 220 6.85 -30.76 4.27
N LEU A 221 5.89 -30.41 5.14
CA LEU A 221 6.13 -30.27 6.59
C LEU A 221 6.73 -31.53 7.18
N LYS A 222 6.19 -32.71 6.86
CA LYS A 222 6.76 -34.00 7.30
C LYS A 222 8.19 -34.20 6.77
N MET A 223 8.41 -33.94 5.50
CA MET A 223 9.77 -34.04 4.92
C MET A 223 10.77 -33.10 5.63
N LEU A 224 10.36 -31.87 5.98
CA LEU A 224 11.23 -30.94 6.70
C LEU A 224 11.57 -31.47 8.11
N LEU A 225 10.58 -32.03 8.84
CA LEU A 225 10.80 -32.63 10.15
C LEU A 225 11.74 -33.82 10.06
N ASP A 226 11.60 -34.69 9.05
CA ASP A 226 12.50 -35.80 8.77
C ASP A 226 13.94 -35.35 8.48
N HIS A 227 14.13 -34.12 7.96
CA HIS A 227 15.42 -33.50 7.73
C HIS A 227 15.92 -32.60 8.88
N GLY A 228 15.30 -32.69 10.05
CA GLY A 228 15.74 -32.00 11.27
C GLY A 228 15.27 -30.55 11.39
N ALA A 229 14.12 -30.18 10.78
CA ALA A 229 13.53 -28.87 11.00
C ALA A 229 13.07 -28.71 12.45
N THR A 230 13.33 -27.54 13.04
CA THR A 230 13.04 -27.21 14.44
C THR A 230 11.79 -26.35 14.56
N MET A 231 11.10 -26.48 15.72
CA MET A 231 9.90 -25.66 16.07
C MET A 231 10.32 -24.28 16.60
N ASP A 232 11.13 -23.55 15.83
CA ASP A 232 11.62 -22.23 16.19
C ASP A 232 10.50 -21.19 16.23
N VAL A 233 10.79 -20.04 16.81
CA VAL A 233 9.89 -18.87 16.83
C VAL A 233 10.37 -17.79 15.88
N ASP A 234 9.42 -17.09 15.28
CA ASP A 234 9.68 -15.89 14.47
C ASP A 234 9.84 -14.64 15.35
N SER A 235 9.98 -13.47 14.71
CA SER A 235 10.12 -12.18 15.41
C SER A 235 8.88 -11.72 16.19
N TYR A 236 7.72 -12.36 15.98
CA TYR A 236 6.50 -12.13 16.71
C TYR A 236 6.24 -13.19 17.80
N GLY A 237 7.17 -14.12 18.01
CA GLY A 237 6.99 -15.26 18.91
C GLY A 237 6.12 -16.39 18.35
N MET A 238 5.82 -16.36 17.03
CA MET A 238 5.02 -17.38 16.37
C MET A 238 5.84 -18.65 16.15
N THR A 239 5.25 -19.79 16.51
CA THR A 239 5.75 -21.11 16.12
C THR A 239 5.06 -21.57 14.83
N PRO A 240 5.62 -22.54 14.07
CA PRO A 240 4.92 -23.16 12.95
C PRO A 240 3.53 -23.71 13.33
N LEU A 241 3.36 -24.21 14.56
CA LEU A 241 2.08 -24.67 15.07
C LEU A 241 1.05 -23.53 15.18
N LEU A 242 1.44 -22.39 15.75
CA LEU A 242 0.57 -21.22 15.83
C LEU A 242 0.26 -20.65 14.43
N ALA A 243 1.22 -20.67 13.50
CA ALA A 243 1.00 -20.25 12.11
C ALA A 243 -0.07 -21.14 11.43
N ALA A 244 0.00 -22.45 11.59
CA ALA A 244 -1.03 -23.39 11.11
C ALA A 244 -2.41 -23.12 11.74
N SER A 245 -2.44 -22.80 13.05
CA SER A 245 -3.68 -22.48 13.76
C SER A 245 -4.30 -21.18 13.27
N LEU A 246 -3.47 -20.16 13.04
CA LEU A 246 -3.88 -18.84 12.54
C LEU A 246 -4.42 -18.91 11.10
N THR A 247 -3.83 -19.75 10.27
CA THR A 247 -4.30 -19.95 8.88
C THR A 247 -5.49 -20.91 8.79
N GLY A 248 -5.69 -21.76 9.81
CA GLY A 248 -6.81 -22.69 9.91
C GLY A 248 -6.52 -24.09 9.31
N HIS A 249 -5.25 -24.48 9.21
CA HIS A 249 -4.84 -25.79 8.70
C HIS A 249 -4.93 -26.88 9.78
N THR A 250 -6.14 -27.32 10.08
CA THR A 250 -6.46 -28.29 11.11
C THR A 250 -5.60 -29.55 11.04
N HIS A 251 -5.40 -30.11 9.84
CA HIS A 251 -4.62 -31.34 9.64
C HIS A 251 -3.14 -31.19 10.01
N ILE A 252 -2.58 -29.99 9.90
CA ILE A 252 -1.21 -29.69 10.36
C ILE A 252 -1.21 -29.56 11.88
N VAL A 253 -2.17 -28.81 12.43
CA VAL A 253 -2.31 -28.68 13.91
C VAL A 253 -2.46 -30.05 14.55
N GLU A 254 -3.31 -30.93 14.03
CA GLU A 254 -3.48 -32.28 14.53
C GLU A 254 -2.20 -33.12 14.44
N HIS A 255 -1.47 -33.01 13.32
CA HIS A 255 -0.21 -33.70 13.17
C HIS A 255 0.85 -33.23 14.17
N LEU A 256 1.06 -31.89 14.28
CA LEU A 256 2.07 -31.33 15.16
C LEU A 256 1.71 -31.48 16.67
N THR A 257 0.44 -31.55 16.99
CA THR A 257 -0.03 -31.78 18.37
C THR A 257 -0.13 -33.26 18.77
N ASN A 258 0.21 -34.20 17.87
CA ASN A 258 0.25 -35.60 18.21
C ASN A 258 1.26 -35.86 19.35
N ALA A 259 0.80 -36.49 20.42
CA ALA A 259 1.60 -36.74 21.61
C ALA A 259 2.82 -37.64 21.34
N ASP A 260 2.68 -38.57 20.38
CA ASP A 260 3.73 -39.53 20.04
C ASP A 260 4.98 -38.87 19.42
N LEU A 261 4.83 -37.69 18.84
CA LEU A 261 5.93 -36.97 18.22
C LEU A 261 6.75 -36.15 19.22
N GLY A 262 6.24 -35.82 20.39
CA GLY A 262 6.96 -35.04 21.40
C GLY A 262 7.42 -33.66 20.98
N LEU A 263 6.89 -33.11 19.86
CA LEU A 263 7.35 -31.86 19.23
C LEU A 263 6.94 -30.61 19.99
N VAL A 264 5.86 -30.67 20.77
CA VAL A 264 5.26 -29.48 21.41
C VAL A 264 4.88 -29.74 22.85
N THR A 265 4.95 -28.69 23.68
CA THR A 265 4.53 -28.74 25.08
C THR A 265 3.00 -28.77 25.22
N ARG A 266 2.48 -29.13 26.40
CA ARG A 266 1.04 -29.09 26.68
C ARG A 266 0.48 -27.67 26.54
N GLN A 267 1.21 -26.64 27.00
CA GLN A 267 0.80 -25.24 26.84
C GLN A 267 0.70 -24.82 25.35
N GLN A 268 1.69 -25.16 24.53
CA GLN A 268 1.67 -24.86 23.09
C GLN A 268 0.49 -25.54 22.38
N ARG A 269 0.13 -26.77 22.81
CA ARG A 269 -1.04 -27.52 22.30
C ARG A 269 -2.34 -26.79 22.63
N ILE A 270 -2.47 -26.31 23.88
CA ILE A 270 -3.63 -25.55 24.35
C ILE A 270 -3.76 -24.26 23.51
N ASP A 271 -2.69 -23.48 23.42
CA ASP A 271 -2.70 -22.19 22.70
C ASP A 271 -3.04 -22.38 21.21
N ALA A 272 -2.52 -23.44 20.59
CA ALA A 272 -2.80 -23.77 19.20
C ALA A 272 -4.28 -24.11 18.97
N LEU A 273 -4.89 -24.92 19.85
CA LEU A 273 -6.30 -25.29 19.75
C LEU A 273 -7.22 -24.08 20.00
N GLU A 274 -6.89 -23.25 21.00
CA GLU A 274 -7.66 -22.05 21.29
C GLU A 274 -7.59 -21.06 20.13
N LEU A 275 -6.40 -20.82 19.55
CA LEU A 275 -6.22 -19.95 18.39
C LEU A 275 -6.90 -20.52 17.14
N LEU A 276 -6.84 -21.84 16.92
CA LEU A 276 -7.53 -22.50 15.82
C LEU A 276 -9.05 -22.33 15.95
N GLY A 277 -9.60 -22.45 17.17
CA GLY A 277 -11.01 -22.18 17.45
C GLY A 277 -11.39 -20.74 17.11
N ALA A 278 -10.58 -19.76 17.51
CA ALA A 278 -10.78 -18.35 17.13
C ALA A 278 -10.76 -18.17 15.60
N THR A 279 -9.90 -18.91 14.90
CA THR A 279 -9.83 -18.89 13.42
C THR A 279 -11.07 -19.52 12.79
N TYR A 280 -11.66 -20.54 13.39
CA TYR A 280 -12.93 -21.13 12.95
C TYR A 280 -14.08 -20.13 13.03
N VAL A 281 -14.16 -19.34 14.12
CA VAL A 281 -15.17 -18.26 14.25
C VAL A 281 -15.02 -17.23 13.13
N ASP A 282 -13.81 -16.76 12.90
CA ASP A 282 -13.58 -15.60 12.01
C ASP A 282 -13.53 -15.98 10.53
N LYS A 283 -12.78 -17.03 10.16
CA LYS A 283 -12.58 -17.43 8.75
C LYS A 283 -13.64 -18.39 8.25
N ARG A 284 -13.97 -19.43 9.05
CA ARG A 284 -14.90 -20.48 8.62
C ARG A 284 -16.35 -20.18 9.00
N ARG A 285 -16.58 -19.25 9.92
CA ARG A 285 -17.89 -18.95 10.51
C ARG A 285 -18.54 -20.17 11.15
N ASP A 286 -17.71 -21.09 11.63
CA ASP A 286 -18.09 -22.34 12.27
C ASP A 286 -17.93 -22.21 13.79
N MET A 287 -18.99 -21.79 14.45
CA MET A 287 -19.01 -21.58 15.90
C MET A 287 -19.03 -22.90 16.67
N VAL A 288 -19.67 -23.94 16.12
CA VAL A 288 -19.74 -25.27 16.74
C VAL A 288 -18.39 -25.94 16.72
N GLY A 289 -17.70 -25.90 15.56
CA GLY A 289 -16.32 -26.41 15.45
C GLY A 289 -15.35 -25.66 16.36
N ALA A 290 -15.52 -24.33 16.50
CA ALA A 290 -14.71 -23.53 17.40
C ALA A 290 -14.87 -23.97 18.86
N LEU A 291 -16.11 -24.18 19.32
CA LEU A 291 -16.37 -24.64 20.66
C LEU A 291 -15.83 -26.04 20.92
N ALA A 292 -15.91 -26.96 19.95
CA ALA A 292 -15.31 -28.28 20.05
C ALA A 292 -13.79 -28.21 20.29
N LEU A 293 -13.11 -27.28 19.55
CA LEU A 293 -11.68 -27.04 19.72
C LEU A 293 -11.35 -26.42 21.09
N TRP A 294 -12.16 -25.46 21.57
CA TRP A 294 -11.99 -24.84 22.88
C TRP A 294 -12.28 -25.82 24.02
N LYS A 295 -13.24 -26.74 23.88
CA LYS A 295 -13.46 -27.84 24.83
C LYS A 295 -12.25 -28.78 24.91
N ARG A 296 -11.71 -29.17 23.74
CA ARG A 296 -10.48 -30.00 23.71
C ARG A 296 -9.30 -29.27 24.39
N ALA A 297 -9.16 -27.95 24.16
CA ALA A 297 -8.16 -27.16 24.86
C ALA A 297 -8.40 -27.15 26.40
N MET A 298 -9.65 -27.07 26.83
CA MET A 298 -10.02 -27.13 28.24
C MET A 298 -9.68 -28.49 28.87
N ASP A 299 -9.87 -29.61 28.16
CA ASP A 299 -9.48 -30.94 28.62
C ASP A 299 -7.95 -31.02 28.80
N TYR A 300 -7.15 -30.39 27.94
CA TYR A 300 -5.71 -30.28 28.14
C TYR A 300 -5.32 -29.34 29.29
N ARG A 301 -6.16 -28.34 29.63
CA ARG A 301 -5.91 -27.44 30.76
C ARG A 301 -6.16 -28.15 32.08
N PHE A 302 -7.19 -28.99 32.16
CA PHE A 302 -7.65 -29.70 33.35
C PHE A 302 -7.77 -31.20 33.06
N PRO A 303 -6.63 -31.89 32.91
CA PRO A 303 -6.63 -33.30 32.53
C PRO A 303 -7.18 -34.19 33.66
N ALA A 304 -7.88 -35.26 33.28
CA ALA A 304 -8.45 -36.22 34.21
C ALA A 304 -7.39 -37.17 34.81
N ASP A 305 -6.18 -37.20 34.29
CA ASP A 305 -5.08 -38.08 34.72
C ASP A 305 -4.35 -37.61 35.99
N GLY A 306 -4.80 -36.51 36.61
CA GLY A 306 -4.20 -35.94 37.81
C GLY A 306 -2.96 -35.09 37.58
N SER A 307 -2.60 -34.81 36.31
CA SER A 307 -1.53 -33.85 35.98
C SER A 307 -1.88 -32.44 36.47
N GLU A 308 -0.87 -31.64 36.80
CA GLU A 308 -1.06 -30.27 37.28
C GLU A 308 -1.91 -29.42 36.30
N PRO A 309 -2.99 -28.77 36.79
CA PRO A 309 -3.83 -27.93 35.94
C PRO A 309 -3.08 -26.69 35.42
N ILE A 310 -3.36 -26.27 34.19
CA ILE A 310 -2.86 -25.05 33.60
C ILE A 310 -4.01 -24.02 33.49
N PRO A 311 -4.26 -23.21 34.54
CA PRO A 311 -5.36 -22.26 34.51
C PRO A 311 -5.09 -21.13 33.47
N LYS A 312 -6.17 -20.49 33.05
CA LYS A 312 -6.04 -19.25 32.23
C LYS A 312 -5.44 -18.12 33.08
N PRO A 313 -4.69 -17.18 32.46
CA PRO A 313 -4.17 -16.03 33.20
C PRO A 313 -5.31 -15.25 33.87
N LYS A 314 -5.13 -14.85 35.11
CA LYS A 314 -6.17 -14.13 35.90
C LYS A 314 -6.18 -12.64 35.64
N ASP A 315 -5.05 -12.07 35.20
CA ASP A 315 -4.82 -10.62 35.09
C ASP A 315 -5.03 -10.09 33.65
N ILE A 316 -5.94 -10.71 32.88
CA ILE A 316 -6.27 -10.18 31.54
C ILE A 316 -7.14 -8.94 31.72
N PRO A 317 -6.72 -7.76 31.22
CA PRO A 317 -7.52 -6.55 31.28
C PRO A 317 -8.89 -6.77 30.60
N ARG A 318 -9.96 -6.37 31.27
CA ARG A 318 -11.29 -6.35 30.65
C ARG A 318 -11.38 -5.15 29.71
N ILE A 319 -11.46 -5.42 28.43
CA ILE A 319 -11.42 -4.41 27.38
C ILE A 319 -12.85 -4.03 27.01
N GLU A 320 -13.17 -2.74 27.07
CA GLU A 320 -14.49 -2.21 26.70
C GLU A 320 -14.85 -2.56 25.25
N ALA A 321 -13.89 -2.50 24.34
CA ALA A 321 -14.10 -2.86 22.95
C ALA A 321 -14.57 -4.31 22.74
N TYR A 322 -14.31 -5.19 23.70
CA TYR A 322 -14.77 -6.59 23.70
C TYR A 322 -15.95 -6.83 24.63
N ASP A 323 -16.73 -5.79 24.97
CA ASP A 323 -17.86 -5.86 25.94
C ASP A 323 -17.45 -6.43 27.30
N TYR A 324 -16.22 -6.13 27.73
CA TYR A 324 -15.64 -6.65 28.97
C TYR A 324 -15.65 -8.19 29.06
N ALA A 325 -15.66 -8.85 27.88
CA ALA A 325 -15.70 -10.31 27.79
C ALA A 325 -14.59 -10.97 28.61
N VAL A 326 -14.98 -11.99 29.36
CA VAL A 326 -14.08 -12.81 30.20
C VAL A 326 -13.98 -14.20 29.59
N GLU A 327 -12.77 -14.76 29.53
CA GLU A 327 -12.60 -16.10 28.98
C GLU A 327 -13.22 -17.17 29.92
N PRO A 328 -13.99 -18.11 29.35
CA PRO A 328 -14.53 -19.27 30.12
C PRO A 328 -13.44 -20.05 30.81
N THR A 329 -13.68 -20.45 32.06
CA THR A 329 -12.75 -21.23 32.88
C THR A 329 -13.15 -22.70 33.02
N ASN A 330 -14.33 -23.06 32.54
CA ASN A 330 -14.85 -24.43 32.56
C ASN A 330 -15.70 -24.72 31.32
N SER A 331 -16.02 -26.01 31.10
CA SER A 331 -16.78 -26.48 29.95
C SER A 331 -18.24 -26.00 29.93
N GLN A 332 -18.84 -25.78 31.10
CA GLN A 332 -20.22 -25.30 31.21
C GLN A 332 -20.33 -23.86 30.70
N GLN A 333 -19.41 -22.97 31.10
CA GLN A 333 -19.35 -21.59 30.59
C GLN A 333 -19.10 -21.55 29.09
N LEU A 334 -18.34 -22.52 28.53
CA LEU A 334 -18.17 -22.63 27.08
C LEU A 334 -19.49 -22.98 26.37
N GLU A 335 -20.33 -23.84 26.98
CA GLU A 335 -21.63 -24.20 26.40
C GLU A 335 -22.62 -23.04 26.46
N GLU A 336 -22.59 -22.24 27.52
CA GLU A 336 -23.41 -21.05 27.68
C GLU A 336 -23.14 -20.00 26.54
N LEU A 337 -21.92 -19.94 25.99
CA LEU A 337 -21.60 -19.06 24.86
C LEU A 337 -22.41 -19.38 23.60
N LEU A 338 -22.93 -20.63 23.43
CA LEU A 338 -23.76 -20.99 22.27
C LEU A 338 -25.04 -20.15 22.15
N ALA A 339 -25.55 -19.69 23.30
CA ALA A 339 -26.75 -18.85 23.31
C ALA A 339 -26.54 -17.45 22.72
N ASP A 340 -25.29 -16.97 22.72
CA ASP A 340 -24.95 -15.65 22.19
C ASP A 340 -23.80 -15.72 21.16
N PRO A 341 -24.13 -15.71 19.85
CA PRO A 341 -23.12 -15.70 18.80
C PRO A 341 -22.17 -14.49 18.85
N ASP A 342 -22.59 -13.39 19.45
CA ASP A 342 -21.75 -12.19 19.56
C ASP A 342 -20.70 -12.37 20.67
N ALA A 343 -21.07 -13.01 21.78
CA ALA A 343 -20.14 -13.40 22.84
C ALA A 343 -19.04 -14.35 22.30
N ILE A 344 -19.39 -15.34 21.47
CA ILE A 344 -18.40 -16.22 20.82
C ILE A 344 -17.40 -15.41 19.98
N ARG A 345 -17.88 -14.41 19.24
CA ARG A 345 -17.02 -13.55 18.42
C ARG A 345 -16.08 -12.70 19.28
N MET A 346 -16.55 -12.19 20.42
CA MET A 346 -15.68 -11.45 21.34
C MET A 346 -14.65 -12.39 21.97
N GLN A 347 -15.03 -13.62 22.35
CA GLN A 347 -14.07 -14.62 22.83
C GLN A 347 -12.97 -14.90 21.81
N ALA A 348 -13.30 -15.01 20.52
CA ALA A 348 -12.29 -15.21 19.49
C ALA A 348 -11.26 -14.07 19.44
N LEU A 349 -11.69 -12.80 19.61
CA LEU A 349 -10.80 -11.65 19.65
C LEU A 349 -9.93 -11.63 20.92
N VAL A 350 -10.52 -11.91 22.10
CA VAL A 350 -9.80 -11.99 23.39
C VAL A 350 -8.71 -13.07 23.33
N ILE A 351 -9.05 -14.25 22.86
CA ILE A 351 -8.11 -15.38 22.73
C ILE A 351 -6.97 -15.02 21.78
N ARG A 352 -7.30 -14.39 20.64
CA ARG A 352 -6.31 -13.97 19.63
C ARG A 352 -5.35 -12.94 20.19
N GLU A 353 -5.86 -11.92 20.87
CA GLU A 353 -5.02 -10.87 21.47
C GLU A 353 -4.12 -11.43 22.58
N ARG A 354 -4.64 -12.35 23.41
CA ARG A 354 -3.87 -13.02 24.47
C ARG A 354 -2.72 -13.87 23.92
N ILE A 355 -2.97 -14.65 22.86
CA ILE A 355 -1.99 -15.61 22.32
C ILE A 355 -0.97 -14.91 21.43
N LEU A 356 -1.42 -14.04 20.51
CA LEU A 356 -0.56 -13.38 19.54
C LEU A 356 0.07 -12.10 20.08
N GLY A 357 -0.57 -11.47 21.05
CA GLY A 357 -0.22 -10.14 21.55
C GLY A 357 -0.68 -9.00 20.64
N PRO A 358 -0.59 -7.75 21.15
CA PRO A 358 -1.02 -6.55 20.41
C PRO A 358 -0.08 -6.20 19.26
N ALA A 359 1.16 -6.69 19.27
CA ALA A 359 2.16 -6.45 18.24
C ALA A 359 1.93 -7.24 16.96
N HIS A 360 1.20 -8.33 17.03
CA HIS A 360 0.97 -9.18 15.87
C HIS A 360 -0.01 -8.50 14.88
N PRO A 361 0.32 -8.45 13.57
CA PRO A 361 -0.53 -7.78 12.57
C PRO A 361 -1.97 -8.33 12.54
N ASP A 362 -2.13 -9.65 12.70
CA ASP A 362 -3.43 -10.31 12.63
C ASP A 362 -4.34 -9.98 13.82
N THR A 363 -3.78 -9.62 14.99
CA THR A 363 -4.60 -9.17 16.12
C THR A 363 -5.39 -7.92 15.73
N SER A 364 -4.72 -6.85 15.33
CA SER A 364 -5.39 -5.63 14.91
C SER A 364 -6.23 -5.81 13.63
N TYR A 365 -5.82 -6.70 12.72
CA TYR A 365 -6.58 -7.02 11.51
C TYR A 365 -7.96 -7.62 11.83
N TYR A 366 -8.04 -8.64 12.68
CA TYR A 366 -9.32 -9.29 13.02
C TYR A 366 -10.24 -8.41 13.86
N VAL A 367 -9.67 -7.57 14.74
CA VAL A 367 -10.43 -6.55 15.46
C VAL A 367 -11.08 -5.56 14.48
N ARG A 368 -10.31 -5.06 13.50
CA ARG A 368 -10.84 -4.19 12.45
C ARG A 368 -11.86 -4.89 11.55
N TYR A 369 -11.58 -6.13 11.16
CA TYR A 369 -12.50 -6.93 10.35
C TYR A 369 -13.85 -7.09 11.04
N ARG A 370 -13.86 -7.43 12.33
CA ARG A 370 -15.09 -7.53 13.13
C ARG A 370 -15.81 -6.19 13.22
N GLY A 371 -15.09 -5.09 13.43
CA GLY A 371 -15.65 -3.74 13.40
C GLY A 371 -16.33 -3.44 12.06
N ALA A 372 -15.73 -3.78 10.92
CA ALA A 372 -16.32 -3.61 9.61
C ALA A 372 -17.63 -4.40 9.45
N VAL A 373 -17.67 -5.65 9.92
CA VAL A 373 -18.90 -6.48 9.92
C VAL A 373 -20.02 -5.82 10.75
N TYR A 374 -19.68 -5.17 11.86
CA TYR A 374 -20.67 -4.41 12.64
C TYR A 374 -21.16 -3.17 11.90
N ALA A 375 -20.27 -2.48 11.19
CA ALA A 375 -20.67 -1.33 10.38
C ALA A 375 -21.62 -1.76 9.23
N ASP A 376 -21.34 -2.87 8.56
CA ASP A 376 -22.22 -3.47 7.53
C ASP A 376 -23.61 -3.83 8.11
N ALA A 377 -23.64 -4.24 9.38
CA ALA A 377 -24.89 -4.51 10.10
C ALA A 377 -25.58 -3.23 10.65
N GLY A 378 -25.01 -2.04 10.43
CA GLY A 378 -25.53 -0.76 10.96
C GLY A 378 -25.19 -0.48 12.42
N ARG A 379 -24.37 -1.30 13.05
CA ARG A 379 -23.93 -1.16 14.46
C ARG A 379 -22.67 -0.30 14.54
N PHE A 380 -22.77 0.96 14.09
CA PHE A 380 -21.62 1.88 13.92
C PHE A 380 -20.88 2.18 15.24
N ALA A 381 -21.58 2.25 16.36
CA ALA A 381 -20.95 2.46 17.67
C ALA A 381 -19.97 1.32 18.00
N ARG A 382 -20.36 0.05 17.77
CA ARG A 382 -19.51 -1.11 17.98
C ARG A 382 -18.31 -1.13 17.03
N CYS A 383 -18.54 -0.74 15.77
CA CYS A 383 -17.46 -0.58 14.80
C CYS A 383 -16.40 0.40 15.31
N ARG A 384 -16.83 1.58 15.77
CA ARG A 384 -15.92 2.61 16.28
C ARG A 384 -15.11 2.14 17.48
N GLN A 385 -15.75 1.51 18.48
CA GLN A 385 -15.07 0.98 19.66
C GLN A 385 -13.94 0.00 19.28
N LEU A 386 -14.24 -0.99 18.44
CA LEU A 386 -13.25 -1.97 17.98
C LEU A 386 -12.14 -1.33 17.17
N TRP A 387 -12.48 -0.40 16.25
CA TRP A 387 -11.47 0.26 15.43
C TRP A 387 -10.57 1.19 16.23
N HIS A 388 -11.09 1.88 17.25
CA HIS A 388 -10.26 2.67 18.16
C HIS A 388 -9.28 1.79 18.92
N HIS A 389 -9.73 0.65 19.47
CA HIS A 389 -8.84 -0.30 20.13
C HIS A 389 -7.73 -0.83 19.20
N ALA A 390 -8.11 -1.23 17.97
CA ALA A 390 -7.13 -1.68 16.98
C ALA A 390 -6.12 -0.58 16.60
N LEU A 391 -6.57 0.67 16.46
CA LEU A 391 -5.71 1.80 16.15
C LEU A 391 -4.75 2.12 17.29
N ASP A 392 -5.20 2.01 18.54
CA ASP A 392 -4.36 2.23 19.73
C ASP A 392 -3.30 1.15 19.89
N MET A 393 -3.65 -0.13 19.67
CA MET A 393 -2.68 -1.21 19.58
C MET A 393 -1.61 -0.94 18.51
N GLN A 394 -2.03 -0.56 17.30
CA GLN A 394 -1.11 -0.27 16.20
C GLN A 394 -0.15 0.88 16.54
N ARG A 395 -0.67 1.94 17.15
CA ARG A 395 0.15 3.12 17.54
C ARG A 395 1.14 2.82 18.66
N ALA A 396 0.82 1.90 19.54
CA ALA A 396 1.70 1.49 20.64
C ALA A 396 2.89 0.66 20.17
N VAL A 397 2.73 -0.09 19.08
CA VAL A 397 3.70 -1.12 18.67
C VAL A 397 4.39 -0.81 17.35
N LEU A 398 3.68 -0.23 16.38
CA LEU A 398 4.22 0.01 15.05
C LEU A 398 5.04 1.31 14.99
N PRO A 399 6.05 1.37 14.11
CA PRO A 399 6.80 2.59 13.90
C PRO A 399 5.90 3.72 13.38
N PRO A 400 6.28 4.98 13.60
CA PRO A 400 5.57 6.13 13.05
C PRO A 400 5.37 6.01 11.54
N LEU A 401 4.26 6.53 11.05
CA LEU A 401 3.87 6.48 9.63
C LEU A 401 3.70 5.06 9.07
N SER A 402 3.41 4.06 9.92
CA SER A 402 3.16 2.70 9.44
C SER A 402 1.99 2.63 8.45
N PRO A 403 2.12 1.86 7.34
CA PRO A 403 1.02 1.64 6.40
C PRO A 403 -0.25 1.03 7.03
N LEU A 404 -0.10 0.22 8.07
CA LEU A 404 -1.24 -0.36 8.81
C LEU A 404 -2.00 0.73 9.58
N THR A 405 -1.30 1.61 10.29
CA THR A 405 -1.88 2.76 10.98
C THR A 405 -2.55 3.71 9.99
N GLN A 406 -1.90 3.98 8.84
CA GLN A 406 -2.49 4.75 7.75
C GLN A 406 -3.81 4.16 7.27
N SER A 407 -3.84 2.85 6.99
CA SER A 407 -5.05 2.13 6.56
C SER A 407 -6.18 2.20 7.59
N SER A 408 -5.86 2.15 8.90
CA SER A 408 -6.86 2.27 9.96
C SER A 408 -7.47 3.67 10.04
N LEU A 409 -6.64 4.71 9.99
CA LEU A 409 -7.10 6.10 9.97
C LEU A 409 -7.95 6.41 8.74
N TYR A 410 -7.55 5.90 7.57
CA TYR A 410 -8.31 6.04 6.33
C TYR A 410 -9.69 5.37 6.43
N SER A 411 -9.75 4.16 7.03
CA SER A 411 -11.04 3.46 7.24
C SER A 411 -12.02 4.27 8.08
N PHE A 412 -11.54 5.00 9.11
CA PHE A 412 -12.39 5.91 9.89
C PHE A 412 -12.91 7.08 9.05
N ALA A 413 -12.05 7.71 8.24
CA ALA A 413 -12.46 8.82 7.38
C ALA A 413 -13.54 8.37 6.38
N GLU A 414 -13.41 7.18 5.79
CA GLU A 414 -14.40 6.57 4.91
C GLU A 414 -15.72 6.26 5.66
N LEU A 415 -15.62 5.69 6.87
CA LEU A 415 -16.79 5.39 7.69
C LEU A 415 -17.60 6.64 7.99
N PHE A 416 -16.95 7.70 8.46
CA PHE A 416 -17.62 8.96 8.77
C PHE A 416 -18.20 9.65 7.52
N SER A 417 -17.49 9.59 6.40
CA SER A 417 -17.97 10.07 5.11
C SER A 417 -19.23 9.34 4.67
N TYR A 418 -19.22 8.01 4.80
CA TYR A 418 -20.41 7.18 4.50
C TYR A 418 -21.59 7.53 5.40
N MET A 419 -21.37 7.62 6.72
CA MET A 419 -22.45 7.93 7.67
C MET A 419 -23.08 9.29 7.41
N LEU A 420 -22.29 10.32 7.10
CA LEU A 420 -22.78 11.64 6.73
C LEU A 420 -23.56 11.63 5.41
N ALA A 421 -23.06 10.90 4.39
CA ALA A 421 -23.72 10.79 3.10
C ALA A 421 -25.06 10.04 3.17
N GLU A 422 -25.12 8.94 3.93
CA GLU A 422 -26.35 8.15 4.11
C GLU A 422 -27.40 8.90 4.93
N ARG A 423 -26.99 9.71 5.93
CA ARG A 423 -27.92 10.55 6.70
C ARG A 423 -28.60 11.59 5.82
N ALA A 424 -27.92 12.12 4.80
CA ALA A 424 -28.48 13.06 3.85
C ALA A 424 -29.49 12.44 2.86
N ARG A 425 -29.58 11.10 2.80
CA ARG A 425 -30.48 10.36 1.91
C ARG A 425 -31.73 9.85 2.67
N PRO A 426 -32.88 9.70 2.00
CA PRO A 426 -34.02 9.04 2.63
C PRO A 426 -33.64 7.62 3.07
N PRO A 427 -34.07 7.17 4.27
CA PRO A 427 -33.65 5.90 4.86
C PRO A 427 -34.04 4.71 3.98
N LEU A 428 -33.06 4.03 3.42
CA LEU A 428 -33.24 2.80 2.68
C LEU A 428 -33.56 1.65 3.66
N ARG A 429 -34.69 0.99 3.49
CA ARG A 429 -35.12 -0.18 4.28
C ARG A 429 -35.23 0.06 5.80
N GLY A 430 -35.58 1.26 6.26
CA GLY A 430 -35.76 1.56 7.68
C GLY A 430 -34.47 1.61 8.50
N ARG A 431 -33.30 1.63 7.88
CA ARG A 431 -31.98 1.71 8.54
C ARG A 431 -31.72 3.16 8.97
N ILE A 432 -31.67 3.40 10.27
CA ILE A 432 -31.34 4.71 10.83
C ILE A 432 -29.81 4.77 11.03
N VAL A 433 -29.16 5.71 10.35
CA VAL A 433 -27.74 6.00 10.56
C VAL A 433 -27.62 7.08 11.65
N PRO A 434 -26.89 6.83 12.74
CA PRO A 434 -26.70 7.81 13.79
C PRO A 434 -25.92 9.02 13.28
N PRO A 435 -26.09 10.22 13.89
CA PRO A 435 -25.28 11.38 13.54
C PRO A 435 -23.82 11.13 13.86
N VAL A 436 -22.94 11.67 13.04
CA VAL A 436 -21.50 11.77 13.32
C VAL A 436 -21.29 13.06 14.09
N THR A 437 -20.64 12.99 15.24
CA THR A 437 -20.37 14.13 16.10
C THR A 437 -18.89 14.54 16.02
N PHE A 438 -18.58 15.71 16.59
CA PHE A 438 -17.18 16.15 16.72
C PHE A 438 -16.38 15.15 17.58
N GLU A 439 -16.98 14.65 18.65
CA GLU A 439 -16.40 13.70 19.59
C GLU A 439 -16.06 12.35 18.92
N ASP A 440 -16.69 12.03 17.81
CA ASP A 440 -16.37 10.84 17.01
C ASP A 440 -15.13 11.06 16.14
N ILE A 441 -14.97 12.25 15.56
CA ILE A 441 -13.90 12.55 14.59
C ILE A 441 -12.61 13.00 15.29
N GLU A 442 -12.72 13.82 16.35
CA GLU A 442 -11.59 14.46 17.02
C GLU A 442 -10.53 13.47 17.51
N PRO A 443 -10.86 12.35 18.19
CA PRO A 443 -9.85 11.39 18.65
C PRO A 443 -9.06 10.77 17.50
N VAL A 444 -9.70 10.51 16.35
CA VAL A 444 -9.04 9.97 15.16
C VAL A 444 -8.14 11.03 14.52
N PHE A 445 -8.62 12.26 14.43
CA PHE A 445 -7.87 13.40 13.92
C PHE A 445 -6.62 13.69 14.75
N THR A 446 -6.74 13.72 16.08
CA THR A 446 -5.62 13.92 17.00
C THR A 446 -4.58 12.80 16.89
N LYS A 447 -5.03 11.53 16.74
CA LYS A 447 -4.12 10.40 16.49
C LYS A 447 -3.40 10.53 15.14
N ALA A 448 -4.07 11.04 14.10
CA ALA A 448 -3.45 11.30 12.79
C ALA A 448 -2.41 12.43 12.88
N LEU A 449 -2.72 13.54 13.55
CA LEU A 449 -1.77 14.63 13.79
C LEU A 449 -0.53 14.18 14.57
N SER A 450 -0.72 13.35 15.59
CA SER A 450 0.41 12.76 16.34
C SER A 450 1.38 12.00 15.42
N GLN A 451 0.86 11.21 14.48
CA GLN A 451 1.68 10.51 13.49
C GLN A 451 2.43 11.48 12.55
N ILE A 452 1.77 12.58 12.16
CA ILE A 452 2.41 13.61 11.34
C ILE A 452 3.57 14.28 12.09
N HIS A 453 3.37 14.66 13.34
CA HIS A 453 4.45 15.25 14.16
C HIS A 453 5.65 14.31 14.27
N MET A 454 5.41 13.03 14.63
CA MET A 454 6.48 12.03 14.68
C MET A 454 7.19 11.85 13.32
N GLY A 455 6.43 11.89 12.22
CA GLY A 455 6.98 11.81 10.87
C GLY A 455 7.84 13.03 10.50
N LEU A 456 7.42 14.23 10.88
CA LEU A 456 8.20 15.45 10.69
C LEU A 456 9.50 15.43 11.50
N ASP A 457 9.46 14.92 12.73
CA ASP A 457 10.64 14.76 13.56
C ASP A 457 11.64 13.74 12.99
N LEU A 458 11.14 12.62 12.45
CA LEU A 458 11.98 11.67 11.71
C LEU A 458 12.69 12.33 10.52
N LEU A 459 12.01 13.20 9.77
CA LEU A 459 12.61 13.91 8.63
C LEU A 459 13.65 14.94 9.04
N LYS A 460 13.60 15.46 10.29
CA LYS A 460 14.63 16.36 10.85
C LYS A 460 15.89 15.58 11.27
N LEU A 461 15.74 14.33 11.74
CA LEU A 461 16.83 13.49 12.25
C LEU A 461 17.60 12.76 11.15
N ASP A 462 17.00 12.54 9.97
CA ASP A 462 17.59 11.73 8.90
C ASP A 462 18.54 12.54 8.01
N PHE A 463 19.82 12.57 8.38
CA PHE A 463 20.88 13.28 7.65
C PHE A 463 21.55 12.46 6.53
N GLY A 464 21.21 11.19 6.31
CA GLY A 464 22.12 10.31 5.57
C GLY A 464 21.61 9.49 4.37
N PHE A 465 20.36 9.13 4.27
CA PHE A 465 19.90 8.21 3.22
C PHE A 465 18.76 8.79 2.38
N MET A 466 19.09 9.25 1.18
CA MET A 466 18.12 9.84 0.23
C MET A 466 16.91 8.94 -0.07
N TYR A 467 17.06 7.62 -0.03
CA TYR A 467 16.00 6.66 -0.35
C TYR A 467 14.96 6.54 0.77
N GLY A 468 15.40 6.46 2.02
CA GLY A 468 14.51 6.45 3.19
C GLY A 468 13.67 7.73 3.28
N ARG A 469 14.31 8.88 3.06
CA ARG A 469 13.66 10.20 3.09
C ARG A 469 12.52 10.34 2.07
N LYS A 470 12.70 9.86 0.83
CA LYS A 470 11.65 9.89 -0.20
C LYS A 470 10.44 9.05 0.19
N HIS A 471 10.66 7.87 0.74
CA HIS A 471 9.59 7.00 1.22
C HIS A 471 8.83 7.64 2.38
N THR A 472 9.53 8.15 3.40
CA THR A 472 8.96 8.85 4.56
C THR A 472 8.13 10.06 4.11
N MET A 473 8.62 10.85 3.15
CA MET A 473 7.87 11.99 2.60
C MET A 473 6.59 11.56 1.90
N THR A 474 6.63 10.50 1.10
CA THR A 474 5.43 9.98 0.40
C THR A 474 4.39 9.48 1.40
N THR A 475 4.83 8.78 2.44
CA THR A 475 3.93 8.26 3.48
C THR A 475 3.36 9.40 4.32
N LEU A 476 4.18 10.35 4.74
CA LEU A 476 3.74 11.55 5.47
C LEU A 476 2.65 12.31 4.69
N HIS A 477 2.82 12.43 3.36
CA HIS A 477 1.83 13.07 2.51
C HIS A 477 0.46 12.42 2.60
N LYS A 478 0.40 11.10 2.62
CA LYS A 478 -0.86 10.35 2.80
C LYS A 478 -1.53 10.59 4.15
N PHE A 479 -0.74 10.74 5.23
CA PHE A 479 -1.29 11.10 6.54
C PHE A 479 -1.85 12.53 6.56
N LEU A 480 -1.21 13.46 5.86
CA LEU A 480 -1.72 14.82 5.67
C LEU A 480 -3.05 14.83 4.89
N GLU A 481 -3.16 14.03 3.82
CA GLU A 481 -4.41 13.86 3.06
C GLU A 481 -5.55 13.32 3.95
N ILE A 482 -5.28 12.30 4.78
CA ILE A 482 -6.27 11.77 5.72
C ILE A 482 -6.68 12.83 6.75
N SER A 483 -5.75 13.60 7.29
CA SER A 483 -6.04 14.66 8.25
C SER A 483 -6.85 15.78 7.63
N LEU A 484 -6.58 16.16 6.38
CA LEU A 484 -7.41 17.11 5.63
C LEU A 484 -8.81 16.56 5.35
N HIS A 485 -8.93 15.26 5.08
CA HIS A 485 -10.24 14.62 4.91
C HIS A 485 -11.07 14.69 6.21
N LEU A 486 -10.46 14.32 7.34
CA LEU A 486 -11.13 14.42 8.65
C LEU A 486 -11.48 15.88 9.00
N ALA A 487 -10.59 16.83 8.72
CA ALA A 487 -10.85 18.26 8.90
C ALA A 487 -12.00 18.77 8.00
N ALA A 488 -12.11 18.24 6.77
CA ALA A 488 -13.23 18.56 5.87
C ALA A 488 -14.57 18.04 6.41
N LEU A 489 -14.57 16.85 7.05
CA LEU A 489 -15.77 16.33 7.72
C LEU A 489 -16.15 17.20 8.92
N MET A 490 -15.18 17.62 9.74
CA MET A 490 -15.44 18.57 10.83
C MET A 490 -15.96 19.92 10.33
N ALA A 491 -15.42 20.44 9.21
CA ALA A 491 -15.89 21.69 8.62
C ALA A 491 -17.35 21.62 8.16
N ARG A 492 -17.83 20.45 7.70
CA ARG A 492 -19.23 20.21 7.36
C ARG A 492 -20.14 20.22 8.59
N LEU A 493 -19.65 19.77 9.75
CA LEU A 493 -20.44 19.82 10.99
C LEU A 493 -20.76 21.25 11.43
N LEU A 494 -19.96 22.26 11.00
CA LEU A 494 -20.27 23.67 11.25
C LEU A 494 -21.53 24.16 10.51
N GLU A 495 -21.94 23.49 9.44
CA GLU A 495 -23.10 23.82 8.62
C GLU A 495 -24.39 23.14 9.16
N GLU A 496 -24.24 22.17 10.08
CA GLU A 496 -25.38 21.48 10.71
C GLU A 496 -26.06 22.37 11.73
N PRO A 497 -27.42 22.37 11.76
CA PRO A 497 -28.19 23.24 12.67
C PRO A 497 -27.99 22.90 14.16
N GLU A 498 -27.52 21.70 14.46
CA GLU A 498 -27.23 21.18 15.81
C GLU A 498 -25.87 21.63 16.35
N CYS A 499 -25.04 22.33 15.55
CA CYS A 499 -23.70 22.74 15.94
C CYS A 499 -23.75 23.85 17.02
N THR A 500 -23.37 23.51 18.24
CA THR A 500 -23.24 24.46 19.33
C THR A 500 -22.01 25.35 19.20
N GLU A 501 -22.01 26.52 19.85
CA GLU A 501 -20.86 27.44 19.83
C GLU A 501 -19.61 26.81 20.43
N ASP A 502 -19.73 25.93 21.43
CA ASP A 502 -18.62 25.18 22.01
C ASP A 502 -18.00 24.20 21.02
N VAL A 503 -18.84 23.43 20.32
CA VAL A 503 -18.37 22.50 19.27
C VAL A 503 -17.71 23.28 18.14
N SER A 504 -18.30 24.41 17.71
CA SER A 504 -17.72 25.28 16.69
C SER A 504 -16.31 25.75 17.09
N ARG A 505 -16.13 26.18 18.35
CA ARG A 505 -14.83 26.62 18.91
C ARG A 505 -13.80 25.49 18.92
N LYS A 506 -14.22 24.27 19.28
CA LYS A 506 -13.38 23.07 19.26
C LYS A 506 -12.92 22.71 17.84
N ILE A 507 -13.83 22.76 16.86
CA ILE A 507 -13.51 22.54 15.45
C ILE A 507 -12.50 23.56 14.94
N HIS A 508 -12.71 24.85 15.24
CA HIS A 508 -11.76 25.90 14.87
C HIS A 508 -10.38 25.65 15.45
N LYS A 509 -10.28 25.24 16.73
CA LYS A 509 -9.01 24.88 17.36
C LYS A 509 -8.34 23.68 16.67
N ALA A 510 -9.09 22.63 16.36
CA ALA A 510 -8.59 21.44 15.68
C ALA A 510 -8.05 21.77 14.27
N VAL A 511 -8.79 22.54 13.48
CA VAL A 511 -8.34 22.93 12.13
C VAL A 511 -7.17 23.93 12.20
N TYR A 512 -7.13 24.80 13.22
CA TYR A 512 -6.01 25.72 13.43
C TYR A 512 -4.70 24.97 13.68
N SER A 513 -4.72 23.89 14.47
CA SER A 513 -3.52 23.08 14.69
C SER A 513 -2.98 22.44 13.38
N LEU A 514 -3.84 22.21 12.40
CA LEU A 514 -3.43 21.76 11.08
C LEU A 514 -2.79 22.88 10.25
N VAL A 515 -3.32 24.10 10.35
CA VAL A 515 -2.78 25.29 9.65
C VAL A 515 -1.40 25.66 10.19
N GLU A 516 -1.17 25.51 11.50
CA GLU A 516 0.12 25.81 12.15
C GLU A 516 1.23 24.78 11.89
N LEU A 517 0.91 23.62 11.30
CA LEU A 517 1.93 22.60 11.02
C LEU A 517 3.09 23.17 10.19
N ASP A 518 4.30 23.09 10.71
CA ASP A 518 5.51 23.45 9.98
C ASP A 518 5.92 22.36 8.98
N ILE A 519 5.29 22.38 7.83
CA ILE A 519 5.55 21.44 6.73
C ILE A 519 6.50 22.02 5.65
N LYS A 520 7.36 22.99 6.02
CA LYS A 520 8.36 23.57 5.10
C LYS A 520 9.22 22.52 4.40
N VAL A 521 9.44 21.38 5.05
CA VAL A 521 10.15 20.21 4.48
C VAL A 521 9.48 19.73 3.18
N LEU A 522 8.16 19.83 3.06
CA LEU A 522 7.39 19.46 1.86
C LEU A 522 7.40 20.54 0.79
N ARG A 523 8.04 21.70 1.06
CA ARG A 523 8.08 22.86 0.14
C ARG A 523 6.71 23.39 -0.29
N ARG A 524 5.65 23.10 0.49
CA ARG A 524 4.27 23.49 0.27
C ARG A 524 3.62 23.85 1.61
N SER A 525 2.54 24.64 1.62
CA SER A 525 1.69 24.84 2.80
C SER A 525 0.53 23.86 2.82
N MET A 526 -0.15 23.72 3.96
CA MET A 526 -1.36 22.90 4.08
C MET A 526 -2.45 23.35 3.11
N LEU A 527 -2.60 24.66 2.89
CA LEU A 527 -3.56 25.20 1.94
C LEU A 527 -3.25 24.77 0.49
N HIS A 528 -1.98 24.61 0.10
CA HIS A 528 -1.61 24.05 -1.19
C HIS A 528 -2.10 22.60 -1.35
N ILE A 529 -1.93 21.77 -0.31
CA ILE A 529 -2.37 20.38 -0.34
C ILE A 529 -3.90 20.32 -0.40
N ALA A 530 -4.59 21.13 0.40
CA ALA A 530 -6.05 21.22 0.40
C ALA A 530 -6.64 21.68 -0.95
N CYS A 531 -5.91 22.51 -1.70
CA CYS A 531 -6.29 23.04 -3.02
C CYS A 531 -5.80 22.19 -4.19
N SER A 532 -5.06 21.11 -3.97
CA SER A 532 -4.52 20.24 -5.04
C SER A 532 -5.47 19.09 -5.39
N ASP A 533 -5.22 18.48 -6.56
CA ASP A 533 -5.85 17.24 -6.99
C ASP A 533 -5.64 16.07 -6.01
N GLU A 534 -4.51 16.08 -5.29
CA GLU A 534 -4.17 15.11 -4.26
C GLU A 534 -5.12 15.22 -3.05
N GLY A 535 -5.43 16.44 -2.59
CA GLY A 535 -6.42 16.69 -1.54
C GLY A 535 -7.86 16.36 -1.96
N ALA A 536 -8.14 16.34 -3.27
CA ALA A 536 -9.41 15.91 -3.85
C ALA A 536 -9.51 14.38 -3.96
N ARG A 537 -8.42 13.69 -4.35
CA ARG A 537 -8.36 12.22 -4.54
C ARG A 537 -8.39 11.45 -3.24
N GLY A 538 -7.95 12.02 -2.12
CA GLY A 538 -8.08 11.39 -0.79
C GLY A 538 -9.52 10.98 -0.44
N ARG A 539 -10.50 11.47 -1.22
CA ARG A 539 -11.94 11.19 -1.08
C ARG A 539 -12.49 10.17 -2.08
N SER A 540 -11.77 9.84 -3.17
CA SER A 540 -12.27 8.96 -4.23
C SER A 540 -11.38 7.76 -4.57
N ALA A 541 -10.12 7.76 -4.13
CA ALA A 541 -9.22 6.64 -4.35
C ALA A 541 -9.40 5.60 -3.25
N GLY A 542 -10.31 4.67 -3.46
CA GLY A 542 -10.27 3.39 -2.76
C GLY A 542 -8.89 2.78 -2.99
N LEU A 543 -7.99 2.97 -2.03
CA LEU A 543 -6.69 2.31 -2.00
C LEU A 543 -7.00 0.81 -1.88
N VAL A 544 -6.95 0.10 -2.99
CA VAL A 544 -6.82 -1.35 -2.99
C VAL A 544 -5.48 -1.64 -2.34
N VAL A 545 -5.49 -1.71 -1.02
CA VAL A 545 -4.40 -2.30 -0.25
C VAL A 545 -4.43 -3.76 -0.65
N GLY A 546 -3.50 -4.15 -1.50
CA GLY A 546 -3.24 -5.53 -1.81
C GLY A 546 -3.10 -6.30 -0.52
N ALA A 547 -4.11 -7.12 -0.22
CA ALA A 547 -4.04 -8.09 0.84
C ALA A 547 -2.97 -9.10 0.45
N ALA A 548 -1.78 -8.93 1.01
CA ALA A 548 -0.85 -10.04 1.17
C ALA A 548 -1.50 -11.01 2.17
N GLY A 549 -2.23 -11.98 1.68
CA GLY A 549 -2.95 -12.96 2.49
C GLY A 549 -4.34 -13.22 1.90
N GLY A 550 -4.46 -14.29 1.13
CA GLY A 550 -5.66 -14.63 0.40
C GLY A 550 -6.90 -14.73 1.30
N GLY A 551 -7.99 -14.12 0.85
CA GLY A 551 -9.35 -14.50 1.19
C GLY A 551 -10.08 -13.61 2.19
N ALA A 552 -10.33 -12.33 1.87
CA ALA A 552 -11.52 -11.60 2.37
C ALA A 552 -11.71 -10.27 1.60
N VAL A 553 -12.04 -10.34 0.32
CA VAL A 553 -12.32 -9.15 -0.52
C VAL A 553 -13.80 -8.71 -0.41
N GLY A 554 -14.59 -9.31 0.52
CA GLY A 554 -16.04 -9.09 0.56
C GLY A 554 -16.53 -7.86 1.33
N ALA A 555 -15.89 -7.47 2.43
CA ALA A 555 -16.48 -6.47 3.34
C ALA A 555 -15.98 -5.04 3.17
N ALA A 556 -14.71 -4.84 2.78
CA ALA A 556 -14.15 -3.49 2.60
C ALA A 556 -14.46 -2.89 1.21
N GLY A 557 -14.85 -3.72 0.23
CA GLY A 557 -15.09 -3.29 -1.15
C GLY A 557 -16.46 -2.65 -1.39
N ALA A 558 -17.45 -2.91 -0.52
CA ALA A 558 -18.81 -2.43 -0.70
C ALA A 558 -18.97 -0.93 -0.40
N TRP A 559 -18.06 -0.37 0.38
CA TRP A 559 -18.13 1.01 0.87
C TRP A 559 -17.49 2.01 -0.09
N ALA A 560 -16.53 1.57 -0.88
CA ALA A 560 -15.82 2.42 -1.86
C ALA A 560 -16.69 2.96 -3.01
N GLY A 561 -17.94 2.53 -3.10
CA GLY A 561 -18.88 2.93 -4.16
C GLY A 561 -19.93 3.97 -3.79
N ALA A 562 -20.23 4.15 -2.51
CA ALA A 562 -21.39 4.92 -2.07
C ALA A 562 -21.18 6.45 -1.96
N GLY A 563 -19.92 6.93 -2.01
CA GLY A 563 -19.60 8.36 -1.90
C GLY A 563 -19.40 9.09 -3.24
N ARG A 564 -19.78 8.51 -4.39
CA ARG A 564 -19.44 9.05 -5.73
C ARG A 564 -20.23 10.26 -6.20
N ASP A 565 -21.20 10.77 -5.45
CA ASP A 565 -22.03 11.91 -5.87
C ASP A 565 -21.45 13.30 -5.50
N GLY A 566 -20.25 13.36 -4.91
CA GLY A 566 -19.55 14.62 -4.65
C GLY A 566 -18.19 14.61 -5.32
N GLY A 567 -18.10 15.20 -6.52
CA GLY A 567 -16.93 15.18 -7.40
C GLY A 567 -15.57 15.43 -6.74
N ASP A 568 -14.51 15.06 -7.45
CA ASP A 568 -13.08 15.18 -7.12
C ASP A 568 -12.57 16.62 -6.88
N ALA A 569 -13.38 17.48 -6.25
CA ALA A 569 -13.05 18.88 -6.00
C ALA A 569 -12.64 19.14 -4.54
N PRO A 570 -11.72 20.08 -4.25
CA PRO A 570 -11.38 20.51 -2.90
C PRO A 570 -12.63 20.91 -2.10
N CYS A 571 -12.62 20.64 -0.78
CA CYS A 571 -13.74 21.01 0.07
C CYS A 571 -13.78 22.53 0.31
N ALA A 572 -14.77 23.20 -0.24
CA ALA A 572 -14.89 24.66 -0.13
C ALA A 572 -15.03 25.12 1.32
N ALA A 573 -15.80 24.40 2.15
CA ALA A 573 -15.99 24.71 3.57
C ALA A 573 -14.65 24.65 4.34
N LEU A 574 -13.83 23.62 4.10
CA LEU A 574 -12.51 23.50 4.74
C LEU A 574 -11.55 24.61 4.28
N VAL A 575 -11.49 24.88 2.97
CA VAL A 575 -10.62 25.95 2.43
C VAL A 575 -11.03 27.31 3.02
N ALA A 576 -12.31 27.61 3.07
CA ALA A 576 -12.83 28.84 3.68
C ALA A 576 -12.50 28.91 5.18
N LEU A 577 -12.60 27.80 5.91
CA LEU A 577 -12.26 27.73 7.31
C LEU A 577 -10.74 27.95 7.54
N MET A 578 -9.89 27.29 6.77
CA MET A 578 -8.42 27.46 6.86
C MET A 578 -8.00 28.91 6.60
N LEU A 579 -8.63 29.57 5.62
CA LEU A 579 -8.37 30.97 5.30
C LEU A 579 -8.80 31.90 6.44
N ARG A 580 -9.96 31.67 7.05
CA ARG A 580 -10.43 32.41 8.23
C ARG A 580 -9.50 32.21 9.44
N LEU A 581 -8.85 31.06 9.56
CA LEU A 581 -7.91 30.74 10.61
C LEU A 581 -6.47 31.21 10.31
N GLY A 582 -6.26 32.00 9.24
CA GLY A 582 -5.00 32.65 8.95
C GLY A 582 -4.07 31.90 7.98
N ALA A 583 -4.58 30.88 7.25
CA ALA A 583 -3.81 30.27 6.18
C ALA A 583 -3.50 31.31 5.09
N GLU A 584 -2.22 31.40 4.66
CA GLU A 584 -1.74 32.39 3.71
C GLU A 584 -2.22 32.09 2.28
N PRO A 585 -3.13 32.89 1.68
CA PRO A 585 -3.72 32.59 0.36
C PRO A 585 -2.73 32.79 -0.81
N ASN A 586 -1.67 33.56 -0.60
CA ASN A 586 -0.66 33.89 -1.61
C ASN A 586 0.67 33.16 -1.37
N ALA A 587 0.71 32.23 -0.43
CA ALA A 587 1.90 31.41 -0.22
C ALA A 587 2.34 30.77 -1.54
N ARG A 588 3.64 30.82 -1.84
CA ARG A 588 4.22 30.16 -3.02
C ARG A 588 4.86 28.85 -2.62
N ASN A 589 4.58 27.78 -3.35
CA ASN A 589 5.32 26.56 -3.15
C ASN A 589 6.75 26.72 -3.70
N LEU A 590 7.71 26.01 -3.12
CA LEU A 590 9.13 26.12 -3.49
C LEU A 590 9.53 25.22 -4.67
N VAL A 591 8.57 24.55 -5.32
CA VAL A 591 8.83 23.62 -6.45
C VAL A 591 8.64 24.36 -7.78
N ASP A 592 7.47 24.94 -7.97
CA ASP A 592 7.07 25.60 -9.23
C ASP A 592 6.55 27.02 -9.03
N GLY A 593 6.58 27.53 -7.78
CA GLY A 593 6.12 28.87 -7.44
C GLY A 593 4.60 29.06 -7.51
N ASN A 594 3.85 27.98 -7.63
CA ASN A 594 2.39 28.05 -7.66
C ASN A 594 1.84 28.50 -6.31
N THR A 595 0.80 29.35 -6.34
CA THR A 595 -0.04 29.66 -5.19
C THR A 595 -1.20 28.66 -5.11
N PRO A 596 -1.94 28.57 -3.99
CA PRO A 596 -3.15 27.75 -3.91
C PRO A 596 -4.13 28.00 -5.06
N LEU A 597 -4.29 29.25 -5.50
CA LEU A 597 -5.16 29.60 -6.63
C LEU A 597 -4.68 29.00 -7.96
N HIS A 598 -3.38 28.96 -8.24
CA HIS A 598 -2.83 28.27 -9.40
C HIS A 598 -3.18 26.79 -9.41
N LEU A 599 -3.13 26.11 -8.23
CA LEU A 599 -3.44 24.69 -8.13
C LEU A 599 -4.92 24.42 -8.37
N VAL A 600 -5.81 25.24 -7.81
CA VAL A 600 -7.25 25.11 -8.05
C VAL A 600 -7.59 25.32 -9.53
N CYS A 601 -6.94 26.27 -10.21
CA CYS A 601 -7.14 26.53 -11.64
C CYS A 601 -6.63 25.39 -12.56
N LYS A 602 -5.78 24.49 -12.07
CA LYS A 602 -5.35 23.26 -12.81
C LYS A 602 -6.42 22.15 -12.79
N LEU A 603 -7.38 22.21 -11.88
CA LEU A 603 -8.42 21.19 -11.74
C LEU A 603 -9.43 21.29 -12.88
N ASN A 604 -9.96 20.13 -13.30
CA ASN A 604 -10.99 20.07 -14.33
C ASN A 604 -12.14 19.13 -13.89
N PRO A 605 -13.33 19.66 -13.57
CA PRO A 605 -13.72 21.08 -13.59
C PRO A 605 -13.10 21.89 -12.44
N CYS A 606 -12.87 23.20 -12.68
CA CYS A 606 -12.37 24.11 -11.67
C CYS A 606 -13.48 24.44 -10.65
N PRO A 607 -13.26 24.23 -9.33
CA PRO A 607 -14.27 24.43 -8.29
C PRO A 607 -14.48 25.95 -8.03
N ALA A 608 -15.56 26.50 -8.55
CA ALA A 608 -15.86 27.93 -8.50
C ALA A 608 -15.96 28.50 -7.07
N GLU A 609 -16.49 27.71 -6.12
CA GLU A 609 -16.63 28.15 -4.72
C GLU A 609 -15.28 28.30 -4.03
N VAL A 610 -14.35 27.39 -4.29
CA VAL A 610 -12.98 27.46 -3.76
C VAL A 610 -12.25 28.67 -4.34
N VAL A 611 -12.39 28.94 -5.65
CA VAL A 611 -11.83 30.13 -6.29
C VAL A 611 -12.36 31.39 -5.63
N ARG A 612 -13.68 31.51 -5.45
CA ARG A 612 -14.31 32.66 -4.78
C ARG A 612 -13.82 32.82 -3.35
N SER A 613 -13.69 31.72 -2.61
CA SER A 613 -13.21 31.75 -1.23
C SER A 613 -11.77 32.27 -1.14
N LEU A 614 -10.86 31.79 -2.00
CA LEU A 614 -9.48 32.26 -2.06
C LEU A 614 -9.40 33.76 -2.40
N LEU A 615 -10.12 34.19 -3.42
CA LEU A 615 -10.15 35.60 -3.85
C LEU A 615 -10.74 36.54 -2.80
N ASN A 616 -11.81 36.14 -2.11
CA ASN A 616 -12.42 36.93 -1.04
C ASN A 616 -11.49 37.08 0.19
N HIS A 617 -10.55 36.18 0.39
CA HIS A 617 -9.53 36.24 1.42
C HIS A 617 -8.19 36.81 0.93
N GLY A 618 -8.19 37.52 -0.23
CA GLY A 618 -7.03 38.26 -0.70
C GLY A 618 -6.04 37.48 -1.55
N ALA A 619 -6.44 36.36 -2.14
CA ALA A 619 -5.62 35.73 -3.17
C ALA A 619 -5.50 36.65 -4.40
N HIS A 620 -4.30 36.77 -4.96
CA HIS A 620 -4.04 37.56 -6.13
C HIS A 620 -4.26 36.75 -7.42
N ILE A 621 -5.07 37.28 -8.32
CA ILE A 621 -5.45 36.64 -9.58
C ILE A 621 -4.34 36.74 -10.65
N ASP A 622 -3.45 37.69 -10.51
CA ASP A 622 -2.40 38.08 -11.43
C ASP A 622 -0.99 37.73 -10.95
N THR A 623 -0.88 36.96 -9.87
CA THR A 623 0.42 36.39 -9.43
C THR A 623 0.96 35.43 -10.45
N VAL A 624 2.28 35.48 -10.73
CA VAL A 624 2.95 34.56 -11.66
C VAL A 624 3.71 33.45 -10.92
N ASN A 625 3.68 32.24 -11.45
CA ASN A 625 4.52 31.13 -10.98
C ASN A 625 5.95 31.21 -11.53
N PHE A 626 6.83 30.23 -11.28
CA PHE A 626 8.20 30.23 -11.80
C PHE A 626 8.30 30.06 -13.32
N LYS A 627 7.21 29.65 -13.99
CA LYS A 627 7.12 29.61 -15.45
C LYS A 627 6.61 30.92 -16.06
N GLY A 628 6.23 31.89 -15.22
CA GLY A 628 5.63 33.15 -15.66
C GLY A 628 4.12 33.04 -15.96
N GLU A 629 3.46 31.93 -15.59
CA GLU A 629 2.05 31.71 -15.85
C GLU A 629 1.20 32.28 -14.71
N THR A 630 0.10 32.94 -15.03
CA THR A 630 -0.92 33.38 -14.07
C THR A 630 -1.99 32.30 -13.87
N PRO A 631 -2.77 32.33 -12.76
CA PRO A 631 -3.92 31.44 -12.57
C PRO A 631 -4.92 31.47 -13.72
N GLU A 632 -5.13 32.64 -14.35
CA GLU A 632 -6.03 32.81 -15.49
C GLU A 632 -5.48 32.09 -16.75
N GLU A 633 -4.18 32.19 -17.02
CA GLU A 633 -3.55 31.51 -18.16
C GLU A 633 -3.61 29.99 -17.99
N ILE A 634 -3.39 29.47 -16.77
CA ILE A 634 -3.55 28.05 -16.46
C ILE A 634 -5.00 27.62 -16.72
N LEU A 635 -5.99 28.39 -16.26
CA LEU A 635 -7.40 28.06 -16.47
C LEU A 635 -7.78 28.05 -17.96
N LYS A 636 -7.27 29.01 -18.74
CA LYS A 636 -7.45 29.04 -20.20
C LYS A 636 -6.84 27.79 -20.88
N SER A 637 -5.73 27.30 -20.39
CA SER A 637 -5.09 26.07 -20.92
C SER A 637 -5.98 24.84 -20.73
N THR A 638 -6.84 24.82 -19.71
CA THR A 638 -7.85 23.77 -19.45
C THR A 638 -9.17 24.00 -20.19
N ARG A 639 -9.23 24.95 -21.13
CA ARG A 639 -10.44 25.36 -21.88
C ARG A 639 -11.57 25.89 -20.99
N GLN A 640 -11.25 26.43 -19.84
CA GLN A 640 -12.18 27.11 -18.94
C GLN A 640 -11.89 28.61 -18.91
N ASN A 641 -12.88 29.42 -18.59
CA ASN A 641 -12.74 30.89 -18.56
C ASN A 641 -13.01 31.40 -17.14
N LEU A 642 -12.07 32.16 -16.60
CA LEU A 642 -12.20 32.74 -15.26
C LEU A 642 -13.40 33.71 -15.16
N SER A 643 -13.70 34.44 -16.23
CA SER A 643 -14.86 35.35 -16.27
C SER A 643 -16.21 34.64 -16.15
N SER A 644 -16.30 33.34 -16.42
CA SER A 644 -17.49 32.53 -16.17
C SER A 644 -17.64 32.14 -14.69
N ILE A 645 -16.57 32.21 -13.92
CA ILE A 645 -16.50 31.82 -12.50
C ILE A 645 -16.64 33.06 -11.60
N VAL A 646 -15.86 34.11 -11.90
CA VAL A 646 -15.80 35.37 -11.15
C VAL A 646 -15.59 36.55 -12.09
N ASN A 647 -15.99 37.76 -11.67
CA ASN A 647 -15.61 38.97 -12.38
C ASN A 647 -14.16 39.37 -12.01
N PRO A 648 -13.17 39.25 -12.92
CA PRO A 648 -11.77 39.54 -12.60
C PRO A 648 -11.51 40.97 -12.14
N LEU A 649 -12.28 41.92 -12.66
CA LEU A 649 -12.13 43.36 -12.32
C LEU A 649 -12.45 43.63 -10.82
N LYS A 650 -13.26 42.82 -10.17
CA LYS A 650 -13.55 42.94 -8.74
C LYS A 650 -12.32 42.64 -7.86
N TYR A 651 -11.42 41.81 -8.35
CA TYR A 651 -10.28 41.27 -7.57
C TYR A 651 -8.93 41.80 -8.04
N THR A 652 -8.89 42.64 -9.09
CA THR A 652 -7.66 43.27 -9.56
C THR A 652 -7.57 44.68 -8.97
N THR A 653 -6.61 44.90 -8.08
CA THR A 653 -6.41 46.20 -7.42
C THR A 653 -5.47 47.09 -8.26
N LEU A 654 -5.57 48.40 -8.07
CA LEU A 654 -4.61 49.36 -8.67
C LEU A 654 -3.17 49.05 -8.24
N LYS A 655 -2.99 48.54 -7.01
CA LYS A 655 -1.68 48.10 -6.49
C LYS A 655 -1.11 46.94 -7.33
N CYS A 656 -1.92 45.96 -7.68
CA CYS A 656 -1.53 44.83 -8.53
C CYS A 656 -1.20 45.29 -9.94
N LEU A 657 -2.02 46.16 -10.54
CA LEU A 657 -1.79 46.73 -11.86
C LEU A 657 -0.47 47.54 -11.92
N ALA A 658 -0.23 48.37 -10.89
CA ALA A 658 1.00 49.13 -10.77
C ALA A 658 2.24 48.23 -10.64
N ALA A 659 2.17 47.18 -9.76
CA ALA A 659 3.24 46.23 -9.58
C ALA A 659 3.59 45.51 -10.89
N ARG A 660 2.57 45.05 -11.62
CA ARG A 660 2.72 44.39 -12.91
C ARG A 660 3.33 45.34 -13.96
N THR A 661 2.93 46.60 -13.98
CA THR A 661 3.49 47.64 -14.88
C THR A 661 4.97 47.85 -14.58
N VAL A 662 5.34 48.00 -13.30
CA VAL A 662 6.74 48.16 -12.87
C VAL A 662 7.60 47.00 -13.37
N LYS A 663 7.09 45.76 -13.23
CA LYS A 663 7.82 44.55 -13.62
C LYS A 663 7.89 44.36 -15.15
N ASN A 664 6.79 44.53 -15.87
CA ASN A 664 6.74 44.37 -17.33
C ASN A 664 7.66 45.35 -18.06
N TYR A 665 7.70 46.61 -17.59
CA TYR A 665 8.57 47.65 -18.16
C TYR A 665 9.95 47.73 -17.50
N ARG A 666 10.26 46.78 -16.56
CA ARG A 666 11.53 46.70 -15.82
C ARG A 666 11.95 48.04 -15.17
N LEU A 667 10.98 48.77 -14.65
CA LEU A 667 11.22 50.05 -14.03
C LEU A 667 12.05 49.87 -12.74
N PRO A 668 13.06 50.73 -12.50
CA PRO A 668 13.84 50.66 -11.25
C PRO A 668 12.97 51.11 -10.08
N TYR A 669 12.70 50.23 -9.12
CA TYR A 669 11.81 50.50 -7.99
C TYR A 669 12.51 50.43 -6.63
N ALA A 670 13.68 49.81 -6.55
CA ALA A 670 14.34 49.48 -5.27
C ALA A 670 14.65 50.72 -4.41
N HIS A 671 14.86 51.87 -5.01
CA HIS A 671 15.17 53.12 -4.30
C HIS A 671 14.03 54.14 -4.34
N VAL A 672 12.96 53.85 -5.06
CA VAL A 672 11.86 54.81 -5.30
C VAL A 672 10.58 54.40 -4.56
N VAL A 673 10.39 53.08 -4.36
CA VAL A 673 9.18 52.50 -3.74
C VAL A 673 9.52 52.02 -2.34
N PRO A 674 8.64 52.23 -1.33
CA PRO A 674 8.83 51.72 0.03
C PRO A 674 9.06 50.22 0.05
N GLN A 675 9.96 49.75 0.92
CA GLN A 675 10.34 48.33 1.03
C GLN A 675 9.13 47.40 1.27
N CYS A 676 8.10 47.85 2.00
CA CYS A 676 6.87 47.09 2.21
C CYS A 676 6.11 46.74 0.94
N LEU A 677 6.35 47.44 -0.18
CA LEU A 677 5.76 47.18 -1.49
C LEU A 677 6.62 46.31 -2.39
N HIS A 678 7.91 46.09 -2.07
CA HIS A 678 8.83 45.28 -2.86
C HIS A 678 8.35 43.84 -3.01
N ALA A 679 7.82 43.25 -1.91
CA ALA A 679 7.24 41.92 -1.95
C ALA A 679 6.08 41.83 -2.96
N THR A 680 5.19 42.83 -2.97
CA THR A 680 4.07 42.90 -3.94
C THR A 680 4.57 43.00 -5.37
N ILE A 681 5.58 43.85 -5.66
CA ILE A 681 6.17 43.98 -7.01
C ILE A 681 6.81 42.67 -7.44
N ASN A 682 7.51 41.99 -6.53
CA ASN A 682 8.20 40.74 -6.84
C ASN A 682 7.22 39.57 -7.07
N THR A 683 6.01 39.62 -6.52
CA THR A 683 5.00 38.57 -6.68
C THR A 683 4.18 38.71 -7.98
N HIS A 684 4.07 39.88 -8.58
CA HIS A 684 3.38 40.14 -9.83
C HIS A 684 4.35 40.21 -11.00
#